data_2dffdc466f35af23db22161a494f7980
#
_entry.id   2dffdc466f35af23db22161a494f7980
#
_cell.length_a   1.000
_cell.length_b   1.000
_cell.length_c   1.000
_cell.angle_alpha   90.00
_cell.angle_beta   90.00
_cell.angle_gamma   90.00
#
_symmetry.space_group_name_H-M   'P 1'
#
loop_
_entity.id
_entity.type
_entity.pdbx_description
1 polymer ?
#
loop_
_entity_poly.entity_id
_entity_poly.type
_entity_poly.pdbx_seq_one_letter_code
_entity_poly.pdbx_strand_id
1 'polypeptide(L)'
;MMRSLFSGVSGLKTHQTRMDVIGNNIANVNTTAYKSQNMVFSDLLYQQTQAASGANADTGRGGINARQIGLGSKAAAINTAITRQGSAQSTNNPWDVMITGESFFIVNSGSQNFFTRDGSFTIDGAGNLVMASTGYRVMGWQVDEETGDIRSDVVSALQVMNAKNLTAPAESTTKAVASGILDRNDTDVNSKAGKVMTLQFFDQAGYKYTALFSAHKLITAGDGNYYVQLDDIINSDGVSLKTYYNVNDISQIATFGAEKSIDQDKVFSLPDDGSVTYTETTAADGSATDQKFQINYALGEILADFDKNVMMSMSQDLKVTQINKAAAPGAGTEPLNVPGNTDVQVAGSVTLDRDILEKEYGLIYDEKKKQYYYLPDPDDKTKRKALPLTNADGTPNTEWATVLSRLGGNGVTLSGAPEWDADKGEGAVKLSFTADFKTIAGQDSTFNGDTGKFGVSLKYPADAETILEKAYGLTSEGGMKYSINNITPDGHASIHISETYTGNQLVFNTKDGSFNYVGNPEQTAVTLNFNTSTTDMTGKNINLEHFTNIDIDFATMSNVNNGKVSTANMDNGDGTENNLGSGRKPGELIGVEIGQDGKISASYDNGMTKILGQIAVAKFANASGLAKAGNNLYSATMNSGEFDGVGQDITADGEGSMESGVLEMSNVDLAGEFTEMITTQRGFQANSRIITTSDTLLEELVNLKR
;
A
#
# COMPACT_ATOMS: atom_id res chain seq x y z
N MET A 1 -62.59 -33.96 -54.41
CA MET A 1 -62.36 -32.49 -54.40
C MET A 1 -62.50 -31.86 -53.03
N MET A 2 -63.54 -32.12 -52.24
CA MET A 2 -63.64 -31.55 -50.88
C MET A 2 -62.42 -31.85 -49.99
N ARG A 3 -61.81 -33.05 -50.09
CA ARG A 3 -60.63 -33.43 -49.31
C ARG A 3 -59.36 -32.65 -49.71
N SER A 4 -59.17 -32.40 -51.01
CA SER A 4 -58.05 -31.62 -51.53
C SER A 4 -58.13 -30.13 -51.07
N LEU A 5 -59.38 -29.63 -51.02
CA LEU A 5 -59.68 -28.29 -50.54
C LEU A 5 -59.40 -28.16 -49.06
N PHE A 6 -59.80 -29.14 -48.21
CA PHE A 6 -59.46 -29.17 -46.81
C PHE A 6 -57.92 -29.28 -46.56
N SER A 7 -57.25 -30.15 -47.35
CA SER A 7 -55.80 -30.28 -47.29
C SER A 7 -55.10 -29.00 -47.70
N GLY A 8 -55.58 -28.30 -48.73
CA GLY A 8 -55.03 -26.98 -49.12
C GLY A 8 -55.27 -25.91 -48.11
N VAL A 9 -56.45 -25.82 -47.48
CA VAL A 9 -56.77 -24.86 -46.44
C VAL A 9 -55.90 -25.10 -45.17
N SER A 10 -55.74 -26.35 -44.75
CA SER A 10 -54.89 -26.70 -43.61
C SER A 10 -53.40 -26.36 -43.87
N GLY A 11 -52.91 -26.67 -45.08
CA GLY A 11 -51.55 -26.32 -45.50
C GLY A 11 -51.34 -24.81 -45.58
N LEU A 12 -52.30 -24.04 -46.07
CA LEU A 12 -52.30 -22.58 -46.10
C LEU A 12 -52.12 -22.01 -44.67
N LYS A 13 -52.95 -22.44 -43.73
CA LYS A 13 -52.94 -22.01 -42.35
C LYS A 13 -51.60 -22.36 -41.68
N THR A 14 -51.09 -23.54 -41.96
CA THR A 14 -49.81 -23.97 -41.38
C THR A 14 -48.65 -23.16 -41.95
N HIS A 15 -48.61 -22.91 -43.27
CA HIS A 15 -47.57 -22.02 -43.85
C HIS A 15 -47.69 -20.57 -43.41
N GLN A 16 -48.93 -20.08 -43.20
CA GLN A 16 -49.14 -18.73 -42.63
C GLN A 16 -48.55 -18.65 -41.27
N THR A 17 -48.85 -19.57 -40.36
CA THR A 17 -48.23 -19.57 -38.99
C THR A 17 -46.70 -19.67 -39.03
N ARG A 18 -46.16 -20.47 -40.00
CA ARG A 18 -44.69 -20.53 -40.18
C ARG A 18 -44.13 -19.21 -40.67
N MET A 19 -44.81 -18.51 -41.56
CA MET A 19 -44.41 -17.19 -42.07
C MET A 19 -44.40 -16.14 -40.94
N ASP A 20 -45.37 -16.20 -40.01
CA ASP A 20 -45.46 -15.34 -38.85
C ASP A 20 -44.25 -15.57 -37.91
N VAL A 21 -43.85 -16.84 -37.72
CA VAL A 21 -42.67 -17.20 -36.94
C VAL A 21 -41.37 -16.69 -37.59
N ILE A 22 -41.19 -16.91 -38.88
CA ILE A 22 -40.03 -16.43 -39.65
C ILE A 22 -39.97 -14.89 -39.62
N GLY A 23 -41.12 -14.22 -39.86
CA GLY A 23 -41.22 -12.77 -39.81
C GLY A 23 -40.79 -12.21 -38.43
N ASN A 24 -41.23 -12.87 -37.36
CA ASN A 24 -40.80 -12.49 -36.00
C ASN A 24 -39.30 -12.71 -35.75
N ASN A 25 -38.71 -13.81 -36.26
CA ASN A 25 -37.28 -14.04 -36.18
C ASN A 25 -36.48 -12.94 -36.89
N ILE A 26 -36.88 -12.62 -38.14
CA ILE A 26 -36.22 -11.57 -38.92
C ILE A 26 -36.33 -10.20 -38.24
N ALA A 27 -37.49 -9.85 -37.70
CA ALA A 27 -37.74 -8.59 -37.02
C ALA A 27 -36.82 -8.42 -35.78
N ASN A 28 -36.45 -9.52 -35.14
CA ASN A 28 -35.67 -9.55 -33.92
C ASN A 28 -34.19 -9.96 -34.10
N VAL A 29 -33.66 -9.90 -35.32
CA VAL A 29 -32.26 -10.26 -35.59
C VAL A 29 -31.25 -9.38 -34.84
N ASN A 30 -31.57 -8.11 -34.60
CA ASN A 30 -30.75 -7.15 -33.87
C ASN A 30 -31.16 -7.02 -32.38
N THR A 31 -32.10 -7.81 -31.91
CA THR A 31 -32.53 -7.78 -30.52
C THR A 31 -31.56 -8.59 -29.67
N THR A 32 -30.98 -7.98 -28.67
CA THR A 32 -30.04 -8.61 -27.72
C THR A 32 -30.66 -9.85 -27.09
N ALA A 33 -29.93 -10.96 -27.06
CA ALA A 33 -30.33 -12.24 -26.47
C ALA A 33 -31.63 -12.84 -27.01
N TYR A 34 -32.14 -12.36 -28.16
CA TYR A 34 -33.31 -12.97 -28.77
C TYR A 34 -33.01 -14.40 -29.21
N LYS A 35 -33.95 -15.32 -28.95
CA LYS A 35 -33.85 -16.73 -29.30
C LYS A 35 -34.85 -17.04 -30.44
N SER A 36 -34.31 -17.52 -31.55
CA SER A 36 -35.07 -17.89 -32.75
C SER A 36 -36.07 -18.99 -32.42
N GLN A 37 -37.20 -18.95 -33.12
CA GLN A 37 -38.26 -19.94 -33.03
C GLN A 37 -38.31 -20.74 -34.31
N ASN A 38 -38.55 -22.03 -34.20
CA ASN A 38 -38.77 -22.91 -35.35
C ASN A 38 -40.07 -23.66 -35.17
N MET A 39 -40.84 -23.72 -36.23
CA MET A 39 -42.13 -24.40 -36.26
C MET A 39 -42.02 -25.75 -36.97
N VAL A 40 -42.48 -26.79 -36.29
CA VAL A 40 -42.53 -28.14 -36.81
C VAL A 40 -43.94 -28.47 -37.29
N PHE A 41 -44.01 -29.11 -38.42
CA PHE A 41 -45.29 -29.57 -39.01
C PHE A 41 -45.60 -31.01 -38.57
N SER A 42 -46.87 -31.32 -38.37
CA SER A 42 -47.37 -32.70 -38.32
C SER A 42 -48.49 -32.88 -39.23
N ASP A 43 -48.71 -34.11 -39.66
CA ASP A 43 -49.87 -34.51 -40.41
C ASP A 43 -51.17 -34.41 -39.57
N LEU A 44 -52.26 -34.12 -40.21
CA LEU A 44 -53.59 -34.12 -39.60
C LEU A 44 -54.10 -35.55 -39.40
N LEU A 45 -55.23 -35.84 -39.76
CA LEU A 45 -55.87 -37.16 -39.68
C LEU A 45 -55.75 -37.87 -40.98
N TYR A 46 -55.72 -39.19 -40.96
CA TYR A 46 -55.85 -40.06 -42.13
C TYR A 46 -57.24 -40.63 -42.19
N GLN A 47 -57.90 -40.49 -43.35
CA GLN A 47 -59.10 -41.15 -43.57
C GLN A 47 -58.81 -42.49 -44.23
N GLN A 48 -59.23 -43.59 -43.61
CA GLN A 48 -59.08 -44.92 -44.12
C GLN A 48 -60.17 -45.16 -45.23
N THR A 49 -59.73 -45.41 -46.41
CA THR A 49 -60.64 -45.76 -47.58
C THR A 49 -60.74 -47.23 -47.74
N GLN A 50 -59.78 -48.00 -47.25
CA GLN A 50 -59.81 -49.46 -47.29
C GLN A 50 -59.05 -50.00 -46.08
N ALA A 51 -59.63 -50.90 -45.34
CA ALA A 51 -58.96 -51.59 -44.25
C ALA A 51 -57.93 -52.61 -44.80
N ALA A 52 -56.85 -52.81 -43.99
CA ALA A 52 -55.92 -53.91 -44.29
C ALA A 52 -56.64 -55.26 -44.11
N SER A 53 -56.28 -56.22 -44.90
CA SER A 53 -56.66 -57.60 -44.69
C SER A 53 -55.46 -58.51 -44.70
N GLY A 54 -55.42 -59.43 -43.78
CA GLY A 54 -54.31 -60.41 -43.66
C GLY A 54 -54.37 -61.41 -44.84
N ALA A 55 -53.23 -62.04 -45.10
CA ALA A 55 -53.20 -63.18 -46.03
C ALA A 55 -54.00 -64.33 -45.43
N ASN A 56 -54.82 -64.93 -46.23
CA ASN A 56 -55.59 -66.11 -45.84
C ASN A 56 -55.12 -67.31 -46.67
N ALA A 57 -54.47 -68.25 -45.94
CA ALA A 57 -53.86 -69.44 -46.53
C ALA A 57 -54.98 -70.35 -47.15
N ASP A 58 -56.16 -70.42 -46.56
CA ASP A 58 -57.25 -71.30 -47.01
C ASP A 58 -57.87 -70.86 -48.35
N THR A 59 -57.82 -69.57 -48.65
CA THR A 59 -58.39 -69.02 -49.91
C THR A 59 -57.33 -68.66 -50.96
N GLY A 60 -56.00 -68.83 -50.62
CA GLY A 60 -54.91 -68.49 -51.52
C GLY A 60 -54.77 -66.99 -51.80
N ARG A 61 -55.47 -66.13 -51.07
CA ARG A 61 -55.44 -64.68 -51.30
C ARG A 61 -54.35 -64.02 -50.46
N GLY A 62 -53.47 -63.23 -51.10
CA GLY A 62 -52.48 -62.36 -50.42
C GLY A 62 -53.16 -61.24 -49.63
N GLY A 63 -52.44 -60.79 -48.56
CA GLY A 63 -52.88 -59.63 -47.75
C GLY A 63 -52.90 -58.36 -48.55
N ILE A 64 -53.83 -57.48 -48.24
CA ILE A 64 -54.00 -56.16 -48.89
C ILE A 64 -53.73 -55.10 -47.87
N ASN A 65 -52.77 -54.16 -48.16
CA ASN A 65 -52.42 -53.03 -47.27
C ASN A 65 -53.59 -52.04 -47.12
N ALA A 66 -53.69 -51.44 -45.99
CA ALA A 66 -54.63 -50.35 -45.76
C ALA A 66 -54.36 -49.18 -46.73
N ARG A 67 -55.45 -48.66 -47.28
CA ARG A 67 -55.42 -47.47 -48.11
C ARG A 67 -55.95 -46.30 -47.29
N GLN A 68 -55.06 -45.30 -47.05
CA GLN A 68 -55.40 -44.14 -46.26
C GLN A 68 -55.09 -42.85 -47.04
N ILE A 69 -55.90 -41.81 -46.84
CA ILE A 69 -55.74 -40.51 -47.46
C ILE A 69 -55.56 -39.48 -46.31
N GLY A 70 -54.47 -38.73 -46.30
CA GLY A 70 -54.23 -37.65 -45.35
C GLY A 70 -55.14 -36.42 -45.60
N LEU A 71 -55.53 -35.75 -44.55
CA LEU A 71 -56.42 -34.58 -44.60
C LEU A 71 -55.69 -33.25 -44.51
N GLY A 72 -54.35 -33.27 -44.57
CA GLY A 72 -53.50 -32.10 -44.54
C GLY A 72 -52.48 -32.05 -43.37
N SER A 73 -52.02 -30.89 -43.09
CA SER A 73 -50.98 -30.62 -42.03
C SER A 73 -51.49 -29.64 -40.98
N LYS A 74 -50.87 -29.71 -39.79
CA LYS A 74 -51.07 -28.75 -38.69
C LYS A 74 -49.74 -28.32 -38.11
N ALA A 75 -49.71 -27.18 -37.44
CA ALA A 75 -48.61 -26.81 -36.58
C ALA A 75 -48.52 -27.79 -35.40
N ALA A 76 -47.41 -28.51 -35.29
CA ALA A 76 -47.19 -29.44 -34.19
C ALA A 76 -46.63 -28.75 -32.94
N ALA A 77 -45.55 -28.03 -33.14
CA ALA A 77 -44.89 -27.28 -32.04
C ALA A 77 -44.17 -26.06 -32.62
N ILE A 78 -44.06 -25.03 -31.81
CA ILE A 78 -43.14 -23.89 -32.02
C ILE A 78 -42.08 -23.98 -30.95
N ASN A 79 -40.91 -24.42 -31.36
CA ASN A 79 -39.79 -24.60 -30.46
C ASN A 79 -38.90 -23.36 -30.46
N THR A 80 -38.50 -22.88 -29.29
CA THR A 80 -37.54 -21.82 -29.16
C THR A 80 -36.13 -22.44 -29.03
N ALA A 81 -35.17 -21.98 -29.83
CA ALA A 81 -33.77 -22.40 -29.77
C ALA A 81 -33.04 -21.72 -28.57
N ILE A 82 -33.53 -22.01 -27.37
CA ILE A 82 -33.16 -21.29 -26.17
C ILE A 82 -31.73 -21.61 -25.70
N THR A 83 -31.28 -22.86 -25.89
CA THR A 83 -29.93 -23.32 -25.52
C THR A 83 -28.86 -22.92 -26.55
N ARG A 84 -29.30 -22.61 -27.80
CA ARG A 84 -28.37 -22.17 -28.84
C ARG A 84 -27.91 -20.74 -28.53
N GLN A 85 -26.62 -20.56 -28.31
CA GLN A 85 -26.01 -19.26 -28.06
C GLN A 85 -25.96 -18.41 -29.34
N GLY A 86 -26.13 -17.10 -29.20
CA GLY A 86 -25.86 -16.10 -30.22
C GLY A 86 -24.38 -15.71 -30.28
N SER A 87 -24.01 -14.88 -31.25
CA SER A 87 -22.66 -14.35 -31.33
C SER A 87 -22.43 -13.27 -30.27
N ALA A 88 -21.18 -13.17 -29.82
CA ALA A 88 -20.75 -12.15 -28.87
C ALA A 88 -20.54 -10.79 -29.56
N GLN A 89 -21.05 -9.72 -28.99
CA GLN A 89 -20.82 -8.34 -29.42
C GLN A 89 -20.18 -7.56 -28.31
N SER A 90 -18.96 -7.08 -28.53
CA SER A 90 -18.25 -6.21 -27.57
C SER A 90 -18.89 -4.83 -27.52
N THR A 91 -19.15 -4.35 -26.30
CA THR A 91 -19.70 -3.02 -26.00
C THR A 91 -18.74 -2.15 -25.23
N ASN A 92 -17.71 -2.74 -24.62
CA ASN A 92 -16.78 -2.09 -23.72
C ASN A 92 -17.46 -1.42 -22.48
N ASN A 93 -18.69 -1.78 -22.18
CA ASN A 93 -19.40 -1.35 -20.99
C ASN A 93 -19.25 -2.45 -19.92
N PRO A 94 -18.63 -2.22 -18.76
CA PRO A 94 -18.40 -3.27 -17.77
C PRO A 94 -19.67 -3.89 -17.20
N TRP A 95 -20.83 -3.23 -17.36
CA TRP A 95 -22.13 -3.72 -16.90
C TRP A 95 -22.85 -4.62 -17.92
N ASP A 96 -22.38 -4.65 -19.15
CA ASP A 96 -22.90 -5.55 -20.16
C ASP A 96 -22.24 -6.92 -19.99
N VAL A 97 -23.06 -7.94 -19.74
CA VAL A 97 -22.56 -9.26 -19.37
C VAL A 97 -23.21 -10.33 -20.24
N MET A 98 -22.39 -11.17 -20.84
CA MET A 98 -22.85 -12.33 -21.61
C MET A 98 -22.62 -13.62 -20.80
N ILE A 99 -23.61 -14.50 -20.78
CA ILE A 99 -23.47 -15.85 -20.24
C ILE A 99 -23.09 -16.83 -21.36
N THR A 100 -22.02 -17.57 -21.18
CA THR A 100 -21.72 -18.77 -21.96
C THR A 100 -22.33 -20.00 -21.26
N GLY A 101 -22.81 -20.99 -22.02
CA GLY A 101 -23.49 -22.16 -21.46
C GLY A 101 -25.00 -22.05 -21.44
N GLU A 102 -25.70 -22.83 -20.63
CA GLU A 102 -27.16 -22.99 -20.66
C GLU A 102 -27.93 -22.22 -19.57
N SER A 103 -27.25 -21.50 -18.73
CA SER A 103 -27.80 -20.78 -17.57
C SER A 103 -28.46 -19.45 -17.95
N PHE A 104 -29.27 -18.88 -17.07
CA PHE A 104 -29.99 -17.63 -17.25
C PHE A 104 -29.70 -16.67 -16.11
N PHE A 105 -29.64 -15.36 -16.37
CA PHE A 105 -29.72 -14.33 -15.34
C PHE A 105 -31.09 -14.38 -14.65
N ILE A 106 -31.08 -14.13 -13.35
CA ILE A 106 -32.29 -14.03 -12.55
C ILE A 106 -32.56 -12.55 -12.31
N VAL A 107 -33.75 -12.10 -12.72
CA VAL A 107 -34.18 -10.72 -12.49
C VAL A 107 -35.54 -10.70 -11.79
N ASN A 108 -35.75 -9.73 -10.91
CA ASN A 108 -36.92 -9.64 -10.07
C ASN A 108 -37.71 -8.34 -10.34
N SER A 109 -39.02 -8.47 -10.57
CA SER A 109 -39.92 -7.33 -10.75
C SER A 109 -40.45 -6.73 -9.45
N GLY A 110 -40.03 -7.26 -8.30
CA GLY A 110 -40.54 -6.97 -6.95
C GLY A 110 -41.55 -7.98 -6.47
N SER A 111 -42.33 -8.64 -7.37
CA SER A 111 -43.32 -9.65 -7.00
C SER A 111 -42.94 -11.08 -7.40
N GLN A 112 -42.18 -11.24 -8.48
CA GLN A 112 -41.77 -12.56 -9.00
C GLN A 112 -40.43 -12.49 -9.72
N ASN A 113 -39.77 -13.63 -9.80
CA ASN A 113 -38.51 -13.79 -10.53
C ASN A 113 -38.82 -14.12 -12.01
N PHE A 114 -38.05 -13.49 -12.89
CA PHE A 114 -37.96 -13.79 -14.30
C PHE A 114 -36.54 -14.20 -14.66
N PHE A 115 -36.42 -14.87 -15.79
CA PHE A 115 -35.13 -15.37 -16.26
C PHE A 115 -34.84 -14.76 -17.63
N THR A 116 -33.61 -14.38 -17.87
CA THR A 116 -33.20 -13.74 -19.12
C THR A 116 -31.80 -14.13 -19.53
N ARG A 117 -31.52 -14.00 -20.83
CA ARG A 117 -30.15 -14.03 -21.38
C ARG A 117 -29.64 -12.65 -21.75
N ASP A 118 -30.55 -11.66 -21.67
CA ASP A 118 -30.17 -10.26 -21.89
C ASP A 118 -29.43 -9.73 -20.68
N GLY A 119 -28.12 -9.51 -20.85
CA GLY A 119 -27.23 -8.98 -19.83
C GLY A 119 -26.96 -7.51 -20.00
N SER A 120 -27.81 -6.74 -20.67
CA SER A 120 -27.69 -5.28 -20.72
C SER A 120 -28.13 -4.67 -19.40
N PHE A 121 -27.16 -4.53 -18.49
CA PHE A 121 -27.41 -4.03 -17.15
C PHE A 121 -26.97 -2.57 -16.97
N THR A 122 -27.51 -1.93 -15.96
CA THR A 122 -27.15 -0.58 -15.54
C THR A 122 -27.34 -0.45 -14.04
N ILE A 123 -26.84 0.64 -13.46
CA ILE A 123 -27.01 0.94 -12.04
C ILE A 123 -28.15 1.95 -11.87
N ASP A 124 -29.07 1.66 -10.96
CA ASP A 124 -30.13 2.58 -10.58
C ASP A 124 -29.65 3.65 -9.57
N GLY A 125 -30.49 4.63 -9.27
CA GLY A 125 -30.18 5.69 -8.31
C GLY A 125 -30.00 5.23 -6.86
N ALA A 126 -30.37 3.98 -6.53
CA ALA A 126 -30.16 3.36 -5.22
C ALA A 126 -28.92 2.45 -5.20
N GLY A 127 -28.21 2.35 -6.32
CA GLY A 127 -26.99 1.54 -6.45
C GLY A 127 -27.27 0.06 -6.75
N ASN A 128 -28.49 -0.33 -7.12
CA ASN A 128 -28.80 -1.71 -7.51
C ASN A 128 -28.42 -1.94 -8.97
N LEU A 129 -27.97 -3.16 -9.25
CA LEU A 129 -27.80 -3.63 -10.62
C LEU A 129 -29.18 -3.98 -11.19
N VAL A 130 -29.57 -3.33 -12.28
CA VAL A 130 -30.88 -3.47 -12.89
C VAL A 130 -30.76 -3.69 -14.39
N MET A 131 -31.75 -4.37 -14.97
CA MET A 131 -31.88 -4.55 -16.42
C MET A 131 -32.25 -3.21 -17.08
N ALA A 132 -31.48 -2.75 -18.05
CA ALA A 132 -31.63 -1.43 -18.66
C ALA A 132 -33.00 -1.23 -19.34
N SER A 133 -33.59 -2.29 -19.90
CA SER A 133 -34.86 -2.24 -20.65
C SER A 133 -36.11 -2.21 -19.77
N THR A 134 -36.08 -2.80 -18.58
CA THR A 134 -37.27 -3.01 -17.74
C THR A 134 -37.12 -2.40 -16.34
N GLY A 135 -35.91 -2.09 -15.90
CA GLY A 135 -35.62 -1.68 -14.53
C GLY A 135 -35.75 -2.79 -13.49
N TYR A 136 -35.86 -4.05 -13.91
CA TYR A 136 -35.93 -5.18 -12.97
C TYR A 136 -34.57 -5.43 -12.36
N ARG A 137 -34.55 -5.71 -11.05
CA ARG A 137 -33.31 -5.90 -10.27
C ARG A 137 -32.66 -7.22 -10.61
N VAL A 138 -31.39 -7.21 -10.88
CA VAL A 138 -30.58 -8.43 -11.05
C VAL A 138 -30.39 -9.08 -9.68
N MET A 139 -30.66 -10.38 -9.63
CA MET A 139 -30.55 -11.16 -8.40
C MET A 139 -29.23 -11.91 -8.35
N GLY A 140 -28.69 -12.01 -7.15
CA GLY A 140 -27.45 -12.72 -6.89
C GLY A 140 -27.20 -12.86 -5.40
N TRP A 141 -25.98 -13.14 -5.04
CA TRP A 141 -25.56 -13.29 -3.67
C TRP A 141 -24.77 -12.06 -3.21
N GLN A 142 -25.18 -11.52 -2.08
CA GLN A 142 -24.45 -10.43 -1.45
C GLN A 142 -23.31 -10.97 -0.58
N VAL A 143 -22.35 -10.12 -0.30
CA VAL A 143 -21.25 -10.39 0.61
C VAL A 143 -21.72 -10.13 2.04
N ASP A 144 -21.35 -11.01 2.96
CA ASP A 144 -21.48 -10.78 4.39
C ASP A 144 -20.56 -9.65 4.83
N GLU A 145 -21.09 -8.64 5.49
CA GLU A 145 -20.31 -7.47 5.93
C GLU A 145 -19.29 -7.81 7.03
N GLU A 146 -19.50 -8.89 7.80
CA GLU A 146 -18.62 -9.26 8.90
C GLU A 146 -17.49 -10.19 8.47
N THR A 147 -17.80 -11.17 7.60
CA THR A 147 -16.82 -12.18 7.18
C THR A 147 -16.17 -11.87 5.84
N GLY A 148 -16.79 -11.02 5.02
CA GLY A 148 -16.34 -10.78 3.64
C GLY A 148 -16.65 -11.92 2.67
N ASP A 149 -17.35 -12.97 3.11
CA ASP A 149 -17.71 -14.13 2.30
C ASP A 149 -19.03 -13.94 1.57
N ILE A 150 -19.18 -14.61 0.44
CA ILE A 150 -20.42 -14.56 -0.36
C ILE A 150 -21.47 -15.48 0.29
N ARG A 151 -22.66 -14.92 0.57
CA ARG A 151 -23.81 -15.69 1.10
C ARG A 151 -24.56 -16.36 -0.03
N SER A 152 -24.30 -17.62 -0.29
CA SER A 152 -24.90 -18.42 -1.37
C SER A 152 -26.18 -19.19 -0.94
N ASP A 153 -26.91 -18.70 0.04
CA ASP A 153 -28.12 -19.34 0.57
C ASP A 153 -29.40 -18.97 -0.18
N VAL A 154 -29.70 -17.70 -0.36
CA VAL A 154 -30.88 -17.19 -1.10
C VAL A 154 -30.47 -16.02 -1.96
N VAL A 155 -30.95 -15.98 -3.21
CA VAL A 155 -30.69 -14.84 -4.09
C VAL A 155 -31.40 -13.58 -3.60
N SER A 156 -30.69 -12.49 -3.59
CA SER A 156 -31.17 -11.16 -3.24
C SER A 156 -30.81 -10.14 -4.33
N ALA A 157 -31.43 -8.97 -4.31
CA ALA A 157 -31.09 -7.91 -5.24
C ALA A 157 -29.64 -7.45 -5.02
N LEU A 158 -28.85 -7.43 -6.09
CA LEU A 158 -27.44 -7.00 -6.01
C LEU A 158 -27.36 -5.48 -5.93
N GLN A 159 -26.93 -5.00 -4.75
CA GLN A 159 -26.69 -3.60 -4.50
C GLN A 159 -25.19 -3.31 -4.58
N VAL A 160 -24.71 -2.95 -5.75
CA VAL A 160 -23.29 -2.81 -6.08
C VAL A 160 -22.75 -1.43 -5.68
N MET A 161 -23.46 -0.36 -6.04
CA MET A 161 -23.01 1.03 -5.88
C MET A 161 -23.75 1.73 -4.73
N ASN A 162 -23.73 1.12 -3.54
CA ASN A 162 -24.26 1.80 -2.36
C ASN A 162 -23.20 2.75 -1.75
N ALA A 163 -23.62 3.64 -0.85
CA ALA A 163 -22.72 4.60 -0.22
C ALA A 163 -21.56 3.94 0.54
N LYS A 164 -21.77 2.73 1.08
CA LYS A 164 -20.72 1.97 1.79
C LYS A 164 -19.65 1.39 0.85
N ASN A 165 -20.01 1.16 -0.42
CA ASN A 165 -19.10 0.60 -1.42
C ASN A 165 -18.37 1.67 -2.24
N LEU A 166 -18.78 2.93 -2.15
CA LEU A 166 -18.08 4.05 -2.81
C LEU A 166 -16.73 4.36 -2.16
N THR A 167 -16.58 4.00 -0.89
CA THR A 167 -15.34 4.19 -0.16
C THR A 167 -14.91 2.88 0.50
N ALA A 168 -13.62 2.57 0.43
CA ALA A 168 -13.02 1.52 1.24
C ALA A 168 -12.58 2.12 2.58
N PRO A 169 -12.81 1.43 3.70
CA PRO A 169 -12.32 1.88 5.00
C PRO A 169 -10.80 1.90 5.02
N ALA A 170 -10.23 2.73 5.88
CA ALA A 170 -8.82 2.66 6.21
C ALA A 170 -8.49 1.33 6.88
N GLU A 171 -7.28 0.86 6.69
CA GLU A 171 -6.75 -0.34 7.33
C GLU A 171 -5.43 0.02 8.01
N SER A 172 -5.34 -0.26 9.32
CA SER A 172 -4.10 -0.02 10.06
C SER A 172 -3.02 -1.02 9.66
N THR A 173 -1.77 -0.57 9.66
CA THR A 173 -0.62 -1.45 9.45
C THR A 173 -0.44 -2.34 10.68
N THR A 174 -0.31 -3.64 10.45
CA THR A 174 -0.05 -4.64 11.51
C THR A 174 1.18 -5.48 11.22
N LYS A 175 1.66 -5.48 9.97
CA LYS A 175 2.84 -6.25 9.54
C LYS A 175 3.75 -5.42 8.67
N ALA A 176 5.05 -5.64 8.82
CA ALA A 176 6.09 -5.06 7.98
C ALA A 176 7.24 -6.05 7.81
N VAL A 177 8.07 -5.82 6.80
CA VAL A 177 9.25 -6.64 6.52
C VAL A 177 10.46 -5.73 6.43
N ALA A 178 11.50 -6.05 7.19
CA ALA A 178 12.82 -5.45 7.03
C ALA A 178 13.60 -6.28 5.99
N SER A 179 14.09 -5.62 4.95
CA SER A 179 14.77 -6.27 3.83
C SER A 179 16.02 -5.52 3.41
N GLY A 180 16.86 -6.15 2.60
CA GLY A 180 18.05 -5.56 2.06
C GLY A 180 19.33 -5.97 2.78
N ILE A 181 20.39 -5.21 2.55
CA ILE A 181 21.75 -5.55 2.96
C ILE A 181 22.24 -4.53 3.98
N LEU A 182 22.79 -5.01 5.11
CA LEU A 182 23.66 -4.24 5.99
C LEU A 182 25.11 -4.60 5.68
N ASP A 183 25.85 -3.68 5.06
CA ASP A 183 27.27 -3.90 4.78
C ASP A 183 28.09 -3.48 6.01
N ARG A 184 28.88 -4.41 6.54
CA ARG A 184 29.74 -4.17 7.74
C ARG A 184 30.78 -3.08 7.55
N ASN A 185 31.11 -2.73 6.29
CA ASN A 185 32.10 -1.70 5.95
C ASN A 185 31.44 -0.38 5.52
N ASP A 186 30.12 -0.27 5.65
CA ASP A 186 29.38 0.96 5.37
C ASP A 186 29.69 2.01 6.43
N THR A 187 29.96 3.23 5.98
CA THR A 187 30.20 4.36 6.85
C THR A 187 29.00 4.75 7.67
N ASP A 188 27.79 4.56 7.12
CA ASP A 188 26.55 4.91 7.82
C ASP A 188 26.31 3.99 9.01
N VAL A 189 26.44 2.67 8.81
CA VAL A 189 26.30 1.67 9.90
C VAL A 189 27.32 1.87 11.03
N ASN A 190 28.47 2.38 10.64
CA ASN A 190 29.59 2.66 11.56
C ASN A 190 29.58 4.12 12.05
N SER A 191 28.59 4.93 11.70
CA SER A 191 28.45 6.32 12.13
C SER A 191 27.62 6.46 13.41
N LYS A 192 27.69 7.63 14.02
CA LYS A 192 26.87 7.96 15.20
C LYS A 192 25.36 7.96 14.87
N ALA A 193 24.98 8.30 13.65
CA ALA A 193 23.58 8.32 13.22
C ALA A 193 23.05 6.91 12.88
N GLY A 194 23.96 5.96 12.63
CA GLY A 194 23.58 4.64 12.16
C GLY A 194 23.03 4.62 10.74
N LYS A 195 22.72 3.43 10.24
CA LYS A 195 21.96 3.28 8.99
C LYS A 195 20.50 3.53 9.28
N VAL A 196 19.96 4.62 8.75
CA VAL A 196 18.55 4.95 8.90
C VAL A 196 17.73 4.02 8.01
N MET A 197 16.72 3.40 8.62
CA MET A 197 15.68 2.60 7.97
C MET A 197 14.33 3.23 8.28
N THR A 198 13.45 3.31 7.30
CA THR A 198 12.16 3.99 7.45
C THR A 198 11.02 3.01 7.21
N LEU A 199 10.03 3.01 8.09
CA LEU A 199 8.79 2.27 7.95
C LEU A 199 7.63 3.24 7.82
N GLN A 200 6.96 3.23 6.66
CA GLN A 200 5.71 3.96 6.48
C GLN A 200 4.56 3.09 6.97
N PHE A 201 3.69 3.63 7.79
CA PHE A 201 2.54 2.89 8.31
C PHE A 201 1.31 3.79 8.44
N PHE A 202 0.15 3.16 8.59
CA PHE A 202 -1.14 3.82 8.73
C PHE A 202 -1.78 3.46 10.06
N ASP A 203 -2.44 4.42 10.69
CA ASP A 203 -3.29 4.18 11.86
C ASP A 203 -4.68 3.66 11.46
N GLN A 204 -5.55 3.40 12.43
CA GLN A 204 -6.91 2.92 12.20
C GLN A 204 -7.79 3.91 11.40
N ALA A 205 -7.45 5.18 11.44
CA ALA A 205 -8.15 6.23 10.69
C ALA A 205 -7.56 6.46 9.29
N GLY A 206 -6.43 5.81 8.95
CA GLY A 206 -5.74 5.92 7.68
C GLY A 206 -4.80 7.11 7.56
N TYR A 207 -4.44 7.75 8.69
CA TYR A 207 -3.36 8.73 8.68
C TYR A 207 -2.03 8.04 8.53
N LYS A 208 -1.16 8.63 7.70
CA LYS A 208 0.16 8.10 7.39
C LYS A 208 1.20 8.62 8.36
N TYR A 209 2.02 7.73 8.86
CA TYR A 209 3.18 8.00 9.72
C TYR A 209 4.42 7.33 9.14
N THR A 210 5.59 7.80 9.56
CA THR A 210 6.87 7.17 9.23
C THR A 210 7.67 6.98 10.50
N ALA A 211 7.92 5.73 10.87
CA ALA A 211 8.85 5.38 11.93
C ALA A 211 10.28 5.38 11.39
N LEU A 212 11.18 6.00 12.14
CA LEU A 212 12.60 6.10 11.84
C LEU A 212 13.34 5.15 12.79
N PHE A 213 14.06 4.22 12.20
CA PHE A 213 14.93 3.30 12.92
C PHE A 213 16.37 3.53 12.52
N SER A 214 17.29 3.30 13.44
CA SER A 214 18.72 3.25 13.13
C SER A 214 19.29 1.88 13.42
N ALA A 215 20.13 1.40 12.51
CA ALA A 215 20.89 0.17 12.66
C ALA A 215 22.37 0.50 12.84
N HIS A 216 22.98 0.01 13.91
CA HIS A 216 24.35 0.27 14.27
C HIS A 216 25.12 -1.04 14.49
N LYS A 217 26.40 -1.04 14.17
CA LYS A 217 27.28 -2.18 14.42
C LYS A 217 27.69 -2.22 15.88
N LEU A 218 27.63 -3.38 16.51
CA LEU A 218 28.16 -3.58 17.85
C LEU A 218 29.68 -3.77 17.82
N ILE A 219 30.42 -2.88 18.49
CA ILE A 219 31.89 -2.88 18.48
C ILE A 219 32.47 -4.11 19.20
N THR A 220 31.89 -4.49 20.32
CA THR A 220 32.43 -5.54 21.21
C THR A 220 32.00 -6.94 20.85
N ALA A 221 30.87 -7.09 20.14
CA ALA A 221 30.30 -8.40 19.80
C ALA A 221 30.89 -9.03 18.51
N GLY A 222 31.74 -8.30 17.80
CA GLY A 222 32.38 -8.75 16.56
C GLY A 222 31.51 -8.59 15.33
N ASP A 223 32.02 -9.04 14.16
CA ASP A 223 31.32 -8.93 12.89
C ASP A 223 29.99 -9.70 12.90
N GLY A 224 28.99 -9.15 12.19
CA GLY A 224 27.66 -9.76 12.09
C GLY A 224 26.70 -9.42 13.23
N ASN A 225 27.14 -8.61 14.20
CA ASN A 225 26.31 -8.18 15.32
C ASN A 225 25.97 -6.69 15.18
N TYR A 226 24.68 -6.41 15.17
CA TYR A 226 24.13 -5.07 15.10
C TYR A 226 23.07 -4.89 16.17
N TYR A 227 22.69 -3.66 16.44
CA TYR A 227 21.45 -3.35 17.15
C TYR A 227 20.59 -2.41 16.34
N VAL A 228 19.30 -2.53 16.52
CA VAL A 228 18.29 -1.69 15.85
C VAL A 228 17.47 -1.03 16.94
N GLN A 229 17.34 0.28 16.85
CA GLN A 229 16.54 1.09 17.78
C GLN A 229 15.51 1.91 17.03
N LEU A 230 14.44 2.30 17.71
CA LEU A 230 13.49 3.28 17.25
C LEU A 230 13.96 4.68 17.66
N ASP A 231 14.24 5.54 16.69
CA ASP A 231 14.71 6.89 16.95
C ASP A 231 13.55 7.88 17.08
N ASP A 232 12.61 7.83 16.16
CA ASP A 232 11.46 8.73 16.15
C ASP A 232 10.30 8.19 15.29
N ILE A 233 9.14 8.82 15.42
CA ILE A 233 8.01 8.63 14.53
C ILE A 233 7.54 10.01 14.09
N ILE A 234 7.43 10.22 12.78
CA ILE A 234 7.01 11.48 12.17
C ILE A 234 5.65 11.31 11.50
N ASN A 235 4.82 12.34 11.56
CA ASN A 235 3.54 12.38 10.85
C ASN A 235 3.74 12.76 9.37
N SER A 236 2.65 12.81 8.60
CA SER A 236 2.65 13.22 7.18
C SER A 236 3.20 14.62 6.93
N ASP A 237 3.18 15.51 7.94
CA ASP A 237 3.68 16.89 7.86
C ASP A 237 5.18 16.99 8.21
N GLY A 238 5.84 15.85 8.48
CA GLY A 238 7.24 15.80 8.90
C GLY A 238 7.49 16.22 10.34
N VAL A 239 6.45 16.30 11.16
CA VAL A 239 6.56 16.68 12.58
C VAL A 239 6.73 15.41 13.42
N SER A 240 7.76 15.40 14.30
CA SER A 240 7.97 14.34 15.28
C SER A 240 6.76 14.19 16.20
N LEU A 241 6.34 12.95 16.47
CA LEU A 241 5.28 12.67 17.44
C LEU A 241 5.66 13.08 18.85
N LYS A 242 6.95 13.10 19.19
CA LYS A 242 7.43 13.67 20.47
C LYS A 242 7.02 15.14 20.61
N THR A 243 7.22 15.90 19.54
CA THR A 243 6.82 17.33 19.50
C THR A 243 5.31 17.50 19.41
N TYR A 244 4.65 16.67 18.61
CA TYR A 244 3.21 16.73 18.40
C TYR A 244 2.42 16.48 19.70
N TYR A 245 2.84 15.47 20.46
CA TYR A 245 2.20 15.08 21.73
C TYR A 245 2.86 15.73 22.95
N ASN A 246 3.91 16.54 22.74
CA ASN A 246 4.65 17.20 23.82
C ASN A 246 5.16 16.22 24.89
N VAL A 247 5.82 15.14 24.45
CA VAL A 247 6.45 14.13 25.31
C VAL A 247 7.97 14.19 25.22
N ASN A 248 8.66 13.70 26.26
CA ASN A 248 10.12 13.76 26.31
C ASN A 248 10.81 12.70 25.45
N ASP A 249 10.21 11.50 25.39
CA ASP A 249 10.82 10.34 24.78
C ASP A 249 9.80 9.58 23.90
N ILE A 250 10.31 9.02 22.80
CA ILE A 250 9.48 8.21 21.91
C ILE A 250 8.95 6.95 22.59
N SER A 251 9.66 6.41 23.57
CA SER A 251 9.22 5.25 24.37
C SER A 251 7.90 5.47 25.11
N GLN A 252 7.53 6.73 25.35
CA GLN A 252 6.22 7.08 25.91
C GLN A 252 5.09 6.88 24.92
N ILE A 253 5.37 6.85 23.62
CA ILE A 253 4.40 6.64 22.53
C ILE A 253 4.47 5.20 22.04
N ALA A 254 5.67 4.74 21.70
CA ALA A 254 5.92 3.41 21.15
C ALA A 254 7.24 2.85 21.65
N THR A 255 7.29 1.52 21.79
CA THR A 255 8.49 0.76 22.13
C THR A 255 8.76 -0.29 21.08
N PHE A 256 10.04 -0.51 20.76
CA PHE A 256 10.43 -1.48 19.75
C PHE A 256 10.91 -2.78 20.41
N GLY A 257 10.01 -3.76 20.51
CA GLY A 257 10.27 -5.05 21.15
C GLY A 257 10.58 -4.95 22.64
N ALA A 258 11.32 -5.91 23.14
CA ALA A 258 11.92 -5.87 24.48
C ALA A 258 13.29 -5.24 24.38
N GLU A 259 13.33 -3.91 24.44
CA GLU A 259 14.57 -3.17 24.41
C GLU A 259 15.51 -3.66 25.51
N LYS A 260 16.73 -4.03 25.11
CA LYS A 260 17.78 -4.42 26.03
C LYS A 260 18.80 -3.32 26.09
N SER A 261 19.19 -2.97 27.31
CA SER A 261 20.38 -2.17 27.55
C SER A 261 21.61 -3.07 27.37
N ILE A 262 22.47 -2.71 26.42
CA ILE A 262 23.73 -3.40 26.18
C ILE A 262 24.84 -2.42 26.57
N ASP A 263 25.54 -2.74 27.64
CA ASP A 263 26.69 -1.98 28.07
C ASP A 263 27.94 -2.52 27.36
N GLN A 264 28.65 -1.65 26.70
CA GLN A 264 29.89 -1.99 26.01
C GLN A 264 31.04 -1.16 26.62
N ASP A 265 32.02 -1.86 27.12
CA ASP A 265 33.23 -1.26 27.65
C ASP A 265 34.44 -1.68 26.84
N LYS A 266 35.15 -0.72 26.27
CA LYS A 266 36.39 -0.97 25.56
C LYS A 266 37.47 0.01 26.03
N VAL A 267 38.63 -0.52 26.41
CA VAL A 267 39.77 0.28 26.85
C VAL A 267 40.85 0.27 25.78
N PHE A 268 41.27 1.43 25.35
CA PHE A 268 42.39 1.64 24.43
C PHE A 268 43.52 2.34 25.13
N SER A 269 44.73 1.81 24.98
CA SER A 269 45.95 2.51 25.43
C SER A 269 46.31 3.53 24.35
N LEU A 270 46.48 4.78 24.78
CA LEU A 270 46.96 5.86 23.93
C LEU A 270 48.49 5.84 23.88
N PRO A 271 49.13 6.36 22.79
CA PRO A 271 50.57 6.54 22.74
C PRO A 271 51.06 7.40 23.89
N ASP A 272 52.23 7.07 24.41
CA ASP A 272 52.86 7.77 25.57
C ASP A 272 53.05 9.26 25.32
N ASP A 273 53.28 9.65 24.07
CA ASP A 273 53.49 11.04 23.66
C ASP A 273 52.14 11.77 23.32
N GLY A 274 51.01 11.09 23.46
CA GLY A 274 49.68 11.66 23.16
C GLY A 274 49.43 11.93 21.68
N SER A 275 50.33 11.46 20.81
CA SER A 275 50.17 11.70 19.37
C SER A 275 49.13 10.77 18.78
N VAL A 276 48.15 11.32 18.05
CA VAL A 276 47.15 10.58 17.28
C VAL A 276 47.26 11.06 15.82
N THR A 277 47.50 10.13 14.92
CA THR A 277 47.61 10.43 13.48
C THR A 277 46.61 9.59 12.72
N TYR A 278 45.87 10.21 11.83
CA TYR A 278 45.07 9.52 10.88
C TYR A 278 45.22 10.13 9.46
N THR A 279 45.04 9.32 8.44
CA THR A 279 45.19 9.74 7.05
C THR A 279 43.83 10.03 6.47
N GLU A 280 43.62 11.24 5.98
CA GLU A 280 42.38 11.63 5.32
C GLU A 280 42.60 11.96 3.85
N THR A 281 41.81 11.40 2.98
CA THR A 281 41.79 11.70 1.54
C THR A 281 40.81 12.84 1.30
N THR A 282 41.30 14.08 1.41
CA THR A 282 40.45 15.28 1.36
C THR A 282 40.52 16.06 0.03
N ALA A 283 41.44 15.71 -0.87
CA ALA A 283 41.58 16.45 -2.11
C ALA A 283 40.83 15.80 -3.28
N ALA A 284 40.25 16.63 -4.15
CA ALA A 284 39.58 16.19 -5.38
C ALA A 284 40.53 15.45 -6.34
N ASP A 285 41.85 15.52 -6.12
CA ASP A 285 42.92 14.85 -6.85
C ASP A 285 43.32 13.49 -6.25
N GLY A 286 42.66 13.07 -5.13
CA GLY A 286 42.95 11.81 -4.45
C GLY A 286 44.21 11.85 -3.56
N SER A 287 44.81 13.02 -3.30
CA SER A 287 45.93 13.11 -2.36
C SER A 287 45.49 12.90 -0.95
N ALA A 288 46.21 12.04 -0.24
CA ALA A 288 45.99 11.76 1.17
C ALA A 288 46.87 12.70 2.04
N THR A 289 46.26 13.36 3.00
CA THR A 289 46.96 14.17 3.97
C THR A 289 46.87 13.55 5.36
N ASP A 290 48.02 13.42 6.02
CA ASP A 290 48.08 12.97 7.40
C ASP A 290 47.62 14.10 8.29
N GLN A 291 46.52 13.90 8.99
CA GLN A 291 46.07 14.79 10.06
C GLN A 291 46.73 14.35 11.36
N LYS A 292 47.52 15.24 11.95
CA LYS A 292 48.20 14.98 13.24
C LYS A 292 47.46 15.68 14.35
N PHE A 293 47.05 14.90 15.32
CA PHE A 293 46.39 15.38 16.52
C PHE A 293 47.27 15.08 17.74
N GLN A 294 47.35 15.99 18.65
CA GLN A 294 48.07 15.75 19.90
C GLN A 294 47.12 15.87 21.07
N ILE A 295 46.91 14.76 21.76
CA ILE A 295 46.17 14.72 23.00
C ILE A 295 47.18 14.97 24.11
N ASN A 296 47.08 16.10 24.75
CA ASN A 296 48.01 16.43 25.80
C ASN A 296 47.51 15.86 27.14
N TYR A 297 48.18 14.83 27.64
CA TYR A 297 47.91 14.20 28.95
C TYR A 297 48.33 15.05 30.12
N ALA A 298 49.21 16.01 29.91
CA ALA A 298 49.80 16.84 30.96
C ALA A 298 49.12 18.21 31.02
N LEU A 299 47.79 18.26 31.22
CA LEU A 299 47.09 19.52 31.50
C LEU A 299 47.68 20.24 32.75
N GLY A 300 48.38 19.52 33.63
CA GLY A 300 49.14 20.11 34.72
C GLY A 300 50.28 21.01 34.27
N GLU A 301 50.89 20.78 33.09
CA GLU A 301 51.91 21.65 32.51
C GLU A 301 51.33 22.82 31.71
N ILE A 302 50.10 22.70 31.20
CA ILE A 302 49.41 23.75 30.47
C ILE A 302 49.05 24.94 31.38
N LEU A 303 48.83 24.69 32.65
CA LEU A 303 48.42 25.71 33.62
C LEU A 303 49.58 26.62 34.11
N ALA A 304 50.85 26.28 33.86
CA ALA A 304 51.97 27.03 34.36
C ALA A 304 52.34 28.31 33.59
N ASP A 305 51.99 28.40 32.30
CA ASP A 305 52.37 29.52 31.41
C ASP A 305 51.12 30.31 30.88
N PHE A 306 50.13 30.51 31.73
CA PHE A 306 48.95 31.29 31.38
C PHE A 306 49.24 32.78 31.32
N ASP A 307 49.92 33.24 30.30
CA ASP A 307 50.16 34.65 30.06
C ASP A 307 49.26 35.10 28.86
N LYS A 308 48.20 35.79 29.20
CA LYS A 308 47.35 36.72 28.41
C LYS A 308 46.92 36.41 26.97
N ASN A 309 47.37 35.32 26.33
CA ASN A 309 47.10 35.06 24.92
C ASN A 309 46.65 33.61 24.65
N VAL A 310 45.63 33.16 25.36
CA VAL A 310 45.05 31.82 25.15
C VAL A 310 43.85 31.92 24.28
N MET A 311 43.80 31.16 23.21
CA MET A 311 42.64 31.02 22.33
C MET A 311 41.98 29.67 22.57
N MET A 312 40.68 29.69 22.71
CA MET A 312 39.82 28.53 22.80
C MET A 312 39.11 28.34 21.47
N SER A 313 39.19 27.13 20.95
CA SER A 313 38.36 26.72 19.80
C SER A 313 37.15 25.93 20.28
N MET A 314 36.00 26.15 19.67
CA MET A 314 34.78 25.41 19.95
C MET A 314 34.25 24.77 18.70
N SER A 315 33.67 23.60 18.87
CA SER A 315 32.87 22.97 17.82
C SER A 315 31.51 23.65 17.66
N GLN A 316 30.80 23.32 16.59
CA GLN A 316 29.47 23.90 16.30
C GLN A 316 28.40 23.51 17.33
N ASP A 317 28.61 22.44 18.08
CA ASP A 317 27.81 22.06 19.24
C ASP A 317 28.21 22.81 20.53
N LEU A 318 29.03 23.80 20.42
CA LEU A 318 29.54 24.66 21.51
C LEU A 318 30.35 23.93 22.59
N LYS A 319 30.99 22.82 22.23
CA LYS A 319 31.96 22.17 23.10
C LYS A 319 33.37 22.67 22.81
N VAL A 320 34.16 22.84 23.86
CA VAL A 320 35.57 23.22 23.71
C VAL A 320 36.35 22.09 23.05
N THR A 321 36.88 22.35 21.85
CA THR A 321 37.62 21.37 21.06
C THR A 321 39.14 21.47 21.32
N GLN A 322 39.63 22.68 21.54
CA GLN A 322 41.07 22.93 21.72
C GLN A 322 41.31 24.20 22.49
N ILE A 323 42.36 24.19 23.31
CA ILE A 323 42.87 25.35 24.01
C ILE A 323 44.35 25.50 23.59
N ASN A 324 44.66 26.62 22.92
CA ASN A 324 45.99 26.88 22.40
C ASN A 324 46.52 28.22 22.90
N LYS A 325 47.85 28.31 23.02
CA LYS A 325 48.52 29.61 23.15
C LYS A 325 48.38 30.37 21.82
N ALA A 326 47.91 31.60 21.85
CA ALA A 326 47.89 32.42 20.65
C ALA A 326 49.30 32.57 20.12
N ALA A 327 49.58 32.05 18.94
CA ALA A 327 50.87 32.13 18.32
C ALA A 327 51.20 33.60 17.98
N ALA A 328 52.37 34.04 18.32
CA ALA A 328 52.95 35.20 17.69
C ALA A 328 53.15 34.92 16.20
N PRO A 329 52.97 35.88 15.27
CA PRO A 329 53.10 35.65 13.86
C PRO A 329 54.44 34.98 13.53
N GLY A 330 54.45 33.69 13.13
CA GLY A 330 55.60 32.91 12.72
C GLY A 330 56.12 31.88 13.73
N ALA A 331 55.52 31.69 14.88
CA ALA A 331 55.88 30.64 15.85
C ALA A 331 54.85 29.49 15.81
N GLY A 332 55.33 28.25 15.83
CA GLY A 332 54.47 27.07 15.96
C GLY A 332 53.71 27.05 17.28
N THR A 333 52.58 26.34 17.28
CA THR A 333 51.76 26.14 18.50
C THR A 333 52.56 25.37 19.52
N GLU A 334 52.96 26.01 20.61
CA GLU A 334 53.53 25.34 21.80
C GLU A 334 52.42 24.95 22.78
N PRO A 335 52.52 23.80 23.43
CA PRO A 335 51.59 23.40 24.47
C PRO A 335 51.65 24.39 25.66
N LEU A 336 50.48 24.67 26.22
CA LEU A 336 50.31 25.59 27.33
C LEU A 336 50.60 24.92 28.69
N ASN A 337 51.45 25.52 29.43
CA ASN A 337 51.75 25.15 30.81
C ASN A 337 50.97 26.09 31.76
N VAL A 338 49.99 25.60 32.53
CA VAL A 338 49.09 26.42 33.36
C VAL A 338 49.41 26.25 34.84
N PRO A 339 49.79 27.32 35.54
CA PRO A 339 50.01 27.24 36.98
C PRO A 339 48.70 27.08 37.75
N GLY A 340 48.73 26.53 38.92
CA GLY A 340 47.60 26.16 39.77
C GLY A 340 46.68 27.31 40.25
N ASN A 341 46.62 28.43 39.55
CA ASN A 341 45.71 29.55 39.83
C ASN A 341 44.54 29.54 38.86
N THR A 342 43.35 29.42 39.38
CA THR A 342 42.13 28.97 38.70
C THR A 342 41.26 30.07 38.12
N ASP A 343 41.67 31.35 38.19
CA ASP A 343 40.83 32.50 37.75
C ASP A 343 41.18 33.02 36.35
N VAL A 344 41.51 32.11 35.43
CA VAL A 344 41.88 32.50 34.07
C VAL A 344 40.68 32.43 33.15
N GLN A 345 40.43 33.56 32.47
CA GLN A 345 39.39 33.64 31.42
C GLN A 345 40.01 33.28 30.08
N VAL A 346 39.37 32.39 29.36
CA VAL A 346 39.76 31.98 28.01
C VAL A 346 38.74 32.54 27.01
N ALA A 347 39.24 33.18 25.95
CA ALA A 347 38.40 33.74 24.90
C ALA A 347 38.47 32.87 23.61
N GLY A 348 37.40 32.78 22.91
CA GLY A 348 37.34 32.07 21.65
C GLY A 348 36.17 32.50 20.75
N SER A 349 36.07 31.92 19.58
CA SER A 349 34.95 32.15 18.70
C SER A 349 34.56 30.85 17.97
N VAL A 350 33.30 30.72 17.63
CA VAL A 350 32.77 29.63 16.82
C VAL A 350 31.77 30.23 15.80
N THR A 351 31.74 29.65 14.61
CA THR A 351 30.70 29.98 13.64
C THR A 351 29.68 28.85 13.59
N LEU A 352 28.44 29.17 13.79
CA LEU A 352 27.31 28.25 13.65
C LEU A 352 26.68 28.45 12.28
N ASP A 353 26.62 27.37 11.50
CA ASP A 353 25.99 27.38 10.20
C ASP A 353 24.45 27.49 10.34
N ARG A 354 23.80 28.02 9.30
CA ARG A 354 22.34 28.17 9.28
C ARG A 354 21.62 26.85 9.58
N ASP A 355 22.05 25.75 8.95
CA ASP A 355 21.45 24.44 9.11
C ASP A 355 21.46 23.96 10.56
N ILE A 356 22.51 24.22 11.27
CA ILE A 356 22.64 23.89 12.69
C ILE A 356 21.74 24.77 13.53
N LEU A 357 21.73 26.09 13.27
CA LEU A 357 20.87 27.01 13.98
C LEU A 357 19.37 26.66 13.80
N GLU A 358 18.96 26.21 12.62
CA GLU A 358 17.58 25.83 12.35
C GLU A 358 17.25 24.43 12.92
N LYS A 359 18.10 23.43 12.72
CA LYS A 359 17.82 22.03 13.09
C LYS A 359 18.06 21.76 14.59
N GLU A 360 19.19 22.21 15.11
CA GLU A 360 19.59 21.88 16.49
C GLU A 360 19.01 22.87 17.51
N TYR A 361 18.82 24.12 17.10
CA TYR A 361 18.38 25.21 18.00
C TYR A 361 16.96 25.67 17.75
N GLY A 362 16.31 25.13 16.71
CA GLY A 362 14.93 25.48 16.39
C GLY A 362 14.73 26.93 15.99
N LEU A 363 15.79 27.60 15.53
CA LEU A 363 15.70 28.96 15.04
C LEU A 363 15.10 28.97 13.63
N ILE A 364 14.47 30.05 13.25
CA ILE A 364 13.87 30.24 11.94
C ILE A 364 14.51 31.45 11.28
N TYR A 365 15.17 31.27 10.17
CA TYR A 365 15.80 32.34 9.41
C TYR A 365 14.84 32.97 8.41
N ASP A 366 14.66 34.29 8.47
CA ASP A 366 13.91 35.08 7.49
C ASP A 366 14.90 35.69 6.48
N GLU A 367 14.96 35.11 5.28
CA GLU A 367 15.85 35.56 4.20
C GLU A 367 15.61 37.00 3.74
N LYS A 368 14.36 37.48 3.80
CA LYS A 368 14.02 38.84 3.41
C LYS A 368 14.47 39.91 4.41
N LYS A 369 14.40 39.55 5.69
CA LYS A 369 14.77 40.44 6.78
C LYS A 369 16.19 40.21 7.27
N LYS A 370 16.83 39.13 6.81
CA LYS A 370 18.17 38.68 7.27
C LYS A 370 18.24 38.63 8.80
N GLN A 371 17.30 37.91 9.41
CA GLN A 371 17.13 37.87 10.85
C GLN A 371 16.62 36.53 11.31
N TYR A 372 17.07 36.05 12.46
CA TYR A 372 16.54 34.88 13.13
C TYR A 372 15.35 35.21 14.01
N TYR A 373 14.48 34.20 14.16
CA TYR A 373 13.34 34.18 15.07
C TYR A 373 13.42 32.91 15.91
N TYR A 374 12.98 32.98 17.14
CA TYR A 374 12.79 31.82 18.01
C TYR A 374 11.37 31.80 18.59
N LEU A 375 10.95 30.64 19.06
CA LEU A 375 9.69 30.45 19.74
C LEU A 375 9.94 30.49 21.26
N PRO A 376 9.52 31.53 21.97
CA PRO A 376 9.64 31.57 23.42
C PRO A 376 8.82 30.49 24.11
N ASP A 377 7.69 30.10 23.47
CA ASP A 377 6.80 29.05 23.89
C ASP A 377 6.66 28.07 22.71
N PRO A 378 7.14 26.81 22.85
CA PRO A 378 7.03 25.80 21.79
C PRO A 378 5.59 25.52 21.36
N ASP A 379 4.62 25.73 22.25
CA ASP A 379 3.21 25.43 22.02
C ASP A 379 2.48 26.56 21.26
N ASP A 380 3.04 27.77 21.24
CA ASP A 380 2.42 28.91 20.56
C ASP A 380 3.23 29.33 19.33
N LYS A 381 3.01 28.62 18.22
CA LYS A 381 3.67 28.91 16.92
C LYS A 381 3.36 30.31 16.37
N THR A 382 2.41 31.04 16.96
CA THR A 382 2.03 32.38 16.52
C THR A 382 2.89 33.48 17.16
N LYS A 383 3.56 33.17 18.26
CA LYS A 383 4.38 34.14 19.01
C LYS A 383 5.87 33.98 18.71
N ARG A 384 6.24 34.24 17.47
CA ARG A 384 7.66 34.29 17.10
C ARG A 384 8.28 35.58 17.62
N LYS A 385 9.40 35.45 18.36
CA LYS A 385 10.19 36.59 18.81
C LYS A 385 11.41 36.76 17.91
N ALA A 386 11.63 37.98 17.45
CA ALA A 386 12.80 38.31 16.65
C ALA A 386 14.08 38.22 17.52
N LEU A 387 15.13 37.64 16.95
CA LEU A 387 16.46 37.49 17.57
C LEU A 387 17.47 38.24 16.69
N PRO A 388 17.53 39.58 16.75
CA PRO A 388 18.57 40.35 16.05
C PRO A 388 19.95 40.09 16.65
N LEU A 389 21.02 40.30 15.89
CA LEU A 389 22.39 40.12 16.37
C LEU A 389 22.74 41.19 17.44
N THR A 390 22.28 42.40 17.22
CA THR A 390 22.46 43.52 18.12
C THR A 390 21.11 44.12 18.48
N ASN A 391 21.01 44.70 19.67
CA ASN A 391 19.90 45.51 20.11
C ASN A 391 19.82 46.83 19.32
N ALA A 392 18.70 47.54 19.43
CA ALA A 392 18.47 48.81 18.72
C ALA A 392 19.48 49.91 19.13
N ASP A 393 20.11 49.79 20.27
CA ASP A 393 21.14 50.68 20.80
C ASP A 393 22.58 50.31 20.38
N GLY A 394 22.75 49.24 19.57
CA GLY A 394 24.03 48.72 19.11
C GLY A 394 24.74 47.79 20.10
N THR A 395 24.14 47.53 21.23
CA THR A 395 24.70 46.59 22.21
C THR A 395 24.52 45.13 21.79
N PRO A 396 25.37 44.20 22.24
CA PRO A 396 25.18 42.77 22.00
C PRO A 396 23.81 42.28 22.49
N ASN A 397 23.12 41.51 21.67
CA ASN A 397 21.85 40.92 22.09
C ASN A 397 22.14 39.67 22.96
N THR A 398 22.00 39.84 24.28
CA THR A 398 22.22 38.77 25.25
C THR A 398 21.21 37.63 25.19
N GLU A 399 20.07 37.79 24.45
CA GLU A 399 19.11 36.73 24.26
C GLU A 399 19.69 35.55 23.46
N TRP A 400 20.71 35.79 22.63
CA TRP A 400 21.43 34.73 21.97
C TRP A 400 22.01 33.71 22.96
N ALA A 401 22.60 34.19 24.05
CA ALA A 401 23.11 33.31 25.10
C ALA A 401 21.98 32.48 25.75
N THR A 402 20.82 33.07 25.94
CA THR A 402 19.67 32.39 26.54
C THR A 402 19.08 31.35 25.59
N VAL A 403 18.91 31.69 24.31
CA VAL A 403 18.38 30.77 23.28
C VAL A 403 19.36 29.61 23.04
N LEU A 404 20.66 29.89 23.07
CA LEU A 404 21.70 28.89 22.93
C LEU A 404 22.06 28.20 24.28
N SER A 405 21.46 28.60 25.38
CA SER A 405 21.76 28.09 26.72
C SER A 405 21.38 26.63 26.96
N ARG A 406 20.62 26.04 26.07
CA ARG A 406 20.50 24.57 26.02
C ARG A 406 21.83 23.86 25.93
N LEU A 407 22.90 24.60 25.59
CA LEU A 407 24.24 24.14 25.33
C LEU A 407 25.21 24.44 26.44
N GLY A 408 24.90 25.39 27.26
CA GLY A 408 25.88 26.00 28.13
C GLY A 408 25.50 25.98 29.61
N GLY A 409 25.22 24.82 30.15
CA GLY A 409 25.25 24.68 31.60
C GLY A 409 26.68 24.90 32.19
N ASN A 410 27.66 25.35 31.38
CA ASN A 410 29.11 25.23 31.70
C ASN A 410 29.85 26.57 31.78
N GLY A 411 29.18 27.67 32.14
CA GLY A 411 29.88 28.92 32.45
C GLY A 411 30.53 29.64 31.25
N VAL A 412 30.13 29.33 30.04
CA VAL A 412 30.54 30.05 28.83
C VAL A 412 29.65 31.27 28.66
N THR A 413 30.26 32.45 28.56
CA THR A 413 29.54 33.72 28.36
C THR A 413 29.90 34.34 27.01
N LEU A 414 28.93 34.91 26.32
CA LEU A 414 29.20 35.67 25.10
C LEU A 414 30.02 36.94 25.47
N SER A 415 31.17 37.12 24.82
CA SER A 415 32.09 38.23 25.08
C SER A 415 31.88 39.41 24.10
N GLY A 416 31.08 39.25 23.07
CA GLY A 416 30.81 40.27 22.07
C GLY A 416 29.44 40.09 21.40
N ALA A 417 29.08 41.01 20.51
CA ALA A 417 27.91 40.86 19.69
C ALA A 417 28.11 39.71 18.71
N PRO A 418 27.10 38.85 18.50
CA PRO A 418 27.10 37.91 17.37
C PRO A 418 27.27 38.66 16.03
N GLU A 419 28.01 38.11 15.12
CA GLU A 419 28.30 38.70 13.81
C GLU A 419 27.91 37.74 12.69
N TRP A 420 27.52 38.28 11.53
CA TRP A 420 27.32 37.47 10.34
C TRP A 420 28.65 36.97 9.81
N ASP A 421 28.75 35.70 9.53
CA ASP A 421 29.93 35.12 8.87
C ASP A 421 29.63 34.89 7.39
N ALA A 422 29.97 35.87 6.56
CA ALA A 422 29.73 35.84 5.14
C ALA A 422 30.51 34.73 4.40
N ASP A 423 31.64 34.29 4.99
CA ASP A 423 32.53 33.28 4.38
C ASP A 423 31.95 31.86 4.54
N LYS A 424 31.07 31.67 5.51
CA LYS A 424 30.43 30.38 5.80
C LYS A 424 29.00 30.24 5.22
N GLY A 425 28.51 31.25 4.51
CA GLY A 425 27.24 31.23 3.83
C GLY A 425 26.17 32.12 4.47
N GLU A 426 25.02 32.24 3.77
CA GLU A 426 23.93 33.09 4.23
C GLU A 426 23.27 32.51 5.49
N GLY A 427 23.17 33.30 6.54
CA GLY A 427 22.59 32.90 7.82
C GLY A 427 23.61 32.33 8.82
N ALA A 428 24.87 32.15 8.46
CA ALA A 428 25.90 31.73 9.42
C ALA A 428 26.24 32.85 10.42
N VAL A 429 26.32 32.49 11.70
CA VAL A 429 26.56 33.46 12.80
C VAL A 429 27.81 33.08 13.54
N LYS A 430 28.73 34.04 13.62
CA LYS A 430 29.94 33.95 14.44
C LYS A 430 29.66 34.44 15.84
N LEU A 431 29.96 33.59 16.81
CA LEU A 431 29.84 33.89 18.25
C LEU A 431 31.21 34.01 18.85
N SER A 432 31.46 35.10 19.59
CA SER A 432 32.65 35.26 20.43
C SER A 432 32.28 35.07 21.90
N PHE A 433 33.08 34.34 22.63
CA PHE A 433 32.77 33.97 24.00
C PHE A 433 34.01 34.02 24.88
N THR A 434 33.79 34.11 26.18
CA THR A 434 34.75 33.89 27.23
C THR A 434 34.23 32.79 28.17
N ALA A 435 35.11 32.00 28.67
CA ALA A 435 34.76 31.00 29.67
C ALA A 435 35.85 30.97 30.75
N ASP A 436 35.43 30.72 31.97
CA ASP A 436 36.35 30.46 33.09
C ASP A 436 36.97 29.06 32.87
N PHE A 437 38.28 28.99 32.91
CA PHE A 437 39.02 27.74 32.69
C PHE A 437 38.56 26.62 33.63
N LYS A 438 38.26 26.94 34.86
CA LYS A 438 37.76 25.99 35.86
C LYS A 438 36.43 25.36 35.44
N THR A 439 35.58 26.11 34.71
CA THR A 439 34.30 25.66 34.25
C THR A 439 34.44 24.84 32.96
N ILE A 440 35.40 25.14 32.09
CA ILE A 440 35.71 24.38 30.87
C ILE A 440 36.28 23.01 31.22
N ALA A 441 37.15 22.92 32.23
CA ALA A 441 37.79 21.67 32.66
C ALA A 441 36.79 20.65 33.27
N GLY A 442 35.57 21.08 33.57
CA GLY A 442 34.52 20.23 34.13
C GLY A 442 34.65 20.00 35.64
N GLN A 443 33.55 19.53 36.24
CA GLN A 443 33.47 19.33 37.70
C GLN A 443 34.33 18.19 38.25
N ASP A 444 34.92 17.35 37.39
CA ASP A 444 35.68 16.16 37.76
C ASP A 444 37.20 16.37 37.70
N SER A 445 37.69 17.61 37.72
CA SER A 445 39.11 17.89 37.81
C SER A 445 39.60 17.68 39.25
N THR A 446 40.42 16.66 39.46
CA THR A 446 41.12 16.46 40.72
C THR A 446 42.51 17.09 40.65
N PHE A 447 42.76 18.06 41.52
CA PHE A 447 44.10 18.63 41.69
C PHE A 447 44.90 17.77 42.65
N ASN A 448 46.03 17.27 42.20
CA ASN A 448 46.95 16.58 43.05
C ASN A 448 48.03 17.61 43.57
N GLY A 449 47.90 18.02 44.82
CA GLY A 449 48.73 19.02 45.42
C GLY A 449 50.22 18.62 45.56
N ASP A 450 50.54 17.33 45.53
CA ASP A 450 51.90 16.83 45.67
C ASP A 450 52.65 16.86 44.31
N THR A 451 52.00 16.80 43.22
CA THR A 451 52.64 16.81 41.90
C THR A 451 52.36 18.10 41.10
N GLY A 452 51.50 18.99 41.60
CA GLY A 452 51.04 20.18 40.85
C GLY A 452 50.30 19.89 39.57
N LYS A 453 49.85 18.68 39.40
CA LYS A 453 49.13 18.21 38.15
C LYS A 453 47.63 18.09 38.38
N PHE A 454 46.88 18.52 37.40
CA PHE A 454 45.44 18.28 37.36
C PHE A 454 45.14 17.00 36.61
N GLY A 455 44.35 16.13 37.19
CA GLY A 455 43.65 15.07 36.45
C GLY A 455 42.42 15.68 35.84
N VAL A 456 42.37 15.82 34.52
CA VAL A 456 41.21 16.32 33.82
C VAL A 456 40.53 15.16 33.10
N SER A 457 39.28 14.94 33.44
CA SER A 457 38.36 14.14 32.60
C SER A 457 37.90 15.04 31.44
N LEU A 458 38.55 14.94 30.30
CA LEU A 458 38.15 15.68 29.12
C LEU A 458 36.90 15.01 28.53
N LYS A 459 35.77 15.71 28.58
CA LYS A 459 34.62 15.37 27.72
C LYS A 459 34.98 15.85 26.33
N TYR A 460 35.26 14.93 25.42
CA TYR A 460 35.55 15.23 24.04
C TYR A 460 34.32 15.66 23.29
N PRO A 461 34.45 16.66 22.40
CA PRO A 461 33.40 17.01 21.42
C PRO A 461 33.29 15.93 20.33
N ALA A 462 32.25 16.02 19.56
CA ALA A 462 31.97 15.11 18.45
C ALA A 462 33.16 14.96 17.46
N ASP A 463 33.97 16.01 17.27
CA ASP A 463 35.13 15.96 16.38
C ASP A 463 36.26 15.06 16.92
N ALA A 464 36.43 14.99 18.23
CA ALA A 464 37.40 14.07 18.82
C ALA A 464 36.92 12.61 18.70
N GLU A 465 35.62 12.37 18.75
CA GLU A 465 35.05 11.07 18.42
C GLU A 465 35.46 10.65 17.00
N THR A 466 35.22 11.51 15.99
CA THR A 466 35.59 11.24 14.59
C THR A 466 37.11 11.00 14.44
N ILE A 467 37.95 11.73 15.15
CA ILE A 467 39.40 11.58 15.09
C ILE A 467 39.83 10.24 15.68
N LEU A 468 39.31 9.90 16.84
CA LEU A 468 39.62 8.64 17.51
C LEU A 468 39.08 7.44 16.71
N GLU A 469 37.91 7.59 16.11
CA GLU A 469 37.34 6.60 15.20
C GLU A 469 38.27 6.34 14.01
N LYS A 470 38.68 7.39 13.32
CA LYS A 470 39.57 7.28 12.15
C LYS A 470 40.97 6.75 12.55
N ALA A 471 41.50 7.17 13.68
CA ALA A 471 42.83 6.77 14.09
C ALA A 471 42.90 5.34 14.64
N TYR A 472 41.87 4.91 15.36
CA TYR A 472 41.85 3.59 16.02
C TYR A 472 40.86 2.60 15.40
N GLY A 473 40.19 2.98 14.28
CA GLY A 473 39.18 2.16 13.67
C GLY A 473 37.94 1.97 14.55
N LEU A 474 37.69 2.92 15.44
CA LEU A 474 36.51 2.95 16.28
C LEU A 474 35.35 3.45 15.43
N THR A 475 34.16 2.89 15.67
CA THR A 475 32.96 3.35 15.05
C THR A 475 32.13 4.07 16.09
N SER A 476 31.74 5.33 15.82
CA SER A 476 30.86 6.08 16.71
C SER A 476 29.45 5.51 16.59
N GLU A 477 28.97 4.93 17.65
CA GLU A 477 27.63 4.45 17.75
C GLU A 477 26.91 5.28 18.83
N GLY A 478 25.83 5.87 18.43
CA GLY A 478 24.75 6.54 19.16
C GLY A 478 24.86 6.95 20.60
N GLY A 479 25.84 7.69 21.01
CA GLY A 479 25.90 8.19 22.39
C GLY A 479 27.17 7.88 23.14
N MET A 480 28.22 7.53 22.43
CA MET A 480 29.55 7.25 22.99
C MET A 480 30.01 8.30 24.00
N LYS A 481 30.26 7.89 25.22
CA LYS A 481 30.91 8.71 26.25
C LYS A 481 32.36 8.29 26.34
N TYR A 482 33.23 9.10 25.80
CA TYR A 482 34.65 8.90 26.02
C TYR A 482 35.05 9.47 27.41
N SER A 483 35.73 8.69 28.18
CA SER A 483 36.43 9.19 29.33
C SER A 483 37.92 8.80 29.22
N ILE A 484 38.81 9.74 29.40
CA ILE A 484 40.22 9.41 29.59
C ILE A 484 40.38 9.09 31.07
N ASN A 485 40.48 7.81 31.38
CA ASN A 485 40.64 7.33 32.71
C ASN A 485 42.13 6.96 32.94
N ASN A 486 42.62 7.23 34.13
CA ASN A 486 43.95 6.85 34.59
C ASN A 486 45.12 7.44 33.76
N ILE A 487 45.34 8.75 33.89
CA ILE A 487 46.65 9.30 33.60
C ILE A 487 47.57 8.80 34.72
N THR A 488 48.43 7.84 34.40
CA THR A 488 49.44 7.37 35.34
C THR A 488 50.56 8.41 35.47
N PRO A 489 51.31 8.45 36.59
CA PRO A 489 52.42 9.39 36.77
C PRO A 489 53.50 9.28 35.68
N ASP A 490 53.54 8.18 34.96
CA ASP A 490 54.48 7.86 33.88
C ASP A 490 53.99 8.37 32.51
N GLY A 491 52.79 9.03 32.42
CA GLY A 491 52.28 9.62 31.19
C GLY A 491 51.40 8.68 30.33
N HIS A 492 51.13 7.47 30.80
CA HIS A 492 50.21 6.57 30.09
C HIS A 492 48.76 6.97 30.30
N ALA A 493 48.00 7.10 29.25
CA ALA A 493 46.58 7.33 29.31
C ALA A 493 45.81 6.21 28.57
N SER A 494 44.66 5.87 29.08
CA SER A 494 43.76 4.95 28.44
C SER A 494 42.42 5.62 28.16
N ILE A 495 41.87 5.37 26.98
CA ILE A 495 40.50 5.78 26.65
C ILE A 495 39.62 4.63 27.05
N HIS A 496 38.71 4.91 27.96
CA HIS A 496 37.64 4.01 28.32
C HIS A 496 36.37 4.46 27.58
N ILE A 497 35.88 3.60 26.71
CA ILE A 497 34.65 3.81 25.97
C ILE A 497 33.60 2.98 26.67
N SER A 498 32.61 3.65 27.22
CA SER A 498 31.46 3.03 27.86
C SER A 498 30.23 3.51 27.14
N GLU A 499 29.53 2.58 26.55
CA GLU A 499 28.29 2.83 25.80
C GLU A 499 27.18 1.96 26.33
N THR A 500 26.04 2.60 26.54
CA THR A 500 24.79 1.90 26.83
C THR A 500 23.86 2.07 25.66
N TYR A 501 23.57 0.98 24.96
CA TYR A 501 22.61 0.96 23.86
C TYR A 501 21.28 0.46 24.36
N THR A 502 20.22 1.08 23.85
CA THR A 502 18.84 0.62 24.08
C THR A 502 18.23 0.25 22.75
N GLY A 503 18.02 -1.04 22.51
CA GLY A 503 17.47 -1.52 21.23
C GLY A 503 17.41 -3.03 21.16
N ASN A 504 17.13 -3.56 19.97
CA ASN A 504 17.10 -5.00 19.73
C ASN A 504 18.34 -5.43 18.96
N GLN A 505 19.00 -6.47 19.49
CA GLN A 505 20.17 -7.04 18.84
C GLN A 505 19.75 -7.76 17.55
N LEU A 506 20.45 -7.47 16.45
CA LEU A 506 20.28 -8.10 15.13
C LEU A 506 21.56 -8.87 14.81
N VAL A 507 21.43 -10.18 14.60
CA VAL A 507 22.58 -11.07 14.44
C VAL A 507 22.53 -11.78 13.11
N PHE A 508 23.68 -11.77 12.42
CA PHE A 508 23.89 -12.47 11.16
C PHE A 508 24.97 -13.55 11.31
N ASN A 509 24.89 -14.56 10.49
CA ASN A 509 25.90 -15.58 10.39
C ASN A 509 27.16 -14.99 9.73
N THR A 510 28.30 -15.02 10.42
CA THR A 510 29.55 -14.44 9.93
C THR A 510 30.18 -15.18 8.75
N LYS A 511 29.72 -16.40 8.44
CA LYS A 511 30.26 -17.23 7.33
C LYS A 511 29.65 -16.87 5.99
N ASP A 512 28.34 -16.69 5.93
CA ASP A 512 27.58 -16.48 4.71
C ASP A 512 26.77 -15.17 4.69
N GLY A 513 26.72 -14.47 5.82
CA GLY A 513 25.97 -13.21 5.97
C GLY A 513 24.46 -13.41 6.06
N SER A 514 23.97 -14.64 6.18
CA SER A 514 22.53 -14.89 6.35
C SER A 514 22.03 -14.38 7.70
N PHE A 515 20.75 -13.99 7.73
CA PHE A 515 20.06 -13.63 8.98
C PHE A 515 20.06 -14.80 9.96
N ASN A 516 20.25 -14.53 11.23
CA ASN A 516 20.22 -15.53 12.29
C ASN A 516 19.04 -15.31 13.25
N TYR A 517 19.00 -14.16 13.93
CA TYR A 517 17.89 -13.79 14.81
C TYR A 517 17.87 -12.27 15.09
N VAL A 518 16.75 -11.78 15.63
CA VAL A 518 16.60 -10.43 16.15
C VAL A 518 16.02 -10.48 17.57
N GLY A 519 16.58 -9.68 18.49
CA GLY A 519 16.15 -9.65 19.89
C GLY A 519 16.58 -10.88 20.69
N ASN A 520 15.96 -12.02 20.50
CA ASN A 520 16.28 -13.29 21.15
C ASN A 520 16.62 -14.37 20.12
N PRO A 521 17.44 -15.39 20.49
CA PRO A 521 17.69 -16.54 19.62
C PRO A 521 16.39 -17.18 19.11
N GLU A 522 16.37 -17.55 17.82
CA GLU A 522 15.23 -18.11 17.08
C GLU A 522 14.09 -17.12 16.75
N GLN A 523 14.16 -15.88 17.18
CA GLN A 523 13.17 -14.87 16.85
C GLN A 523 13.50 -14.22 15.50
N THR A 524 12.50 -14.13 14.60
CA THR A 524 12.66 -13.50 13.27
C THR A 524 12.01 -12.13 13.20
N ALA A 525 11.06 -11.83 14.07
CA ALA A 525 10.29 -10.60 14.06
C ALA A 525 10.34 -9.88 15.40
N VAL A 526 10.25 -8.56 15.35
CA VAL A 526 10.12 -7.68 16.53
C VAL A 526 8.90 -6.81 16.36
N THR A 527 8.11 -6.68 17.42
CA THR A 527 6.89 -5.89 17.41
C THR A 527 7.20 -4.44 17.79
N LEU A 528 6.78 -3.49 16.98
CA LEU A 528 6.64 -2.09 17.37
C LEU A 528 5.34 -1.94 18.16
N ASN A 529 5.45 -1.78 19.46
CA ASN A 529 4.32 -1.72 20.38
C ASN A 529 3.95 -0.26 20.65
N PHE A 530 2.71 0.10 20.38
CA PHE A 530 2.18 1.41 20.74
C PHE A 530 1.50 1.37 22.11
N ASN A 531 1.75 2.38 22.91
CA ASN A 531 1.05 2.56 24.17
C ASN A 531 -0.41 2.96 23.89
N THR A 532 -1.33 2.53 24.73
CA THR A 532 -2.75 2.92 24.59
C THR A 532 -2.99 4.37 25.04
N SER A 533 -2.17 4.87 25.93
CA SER A 533 -2.18 6.25 26.41
C SER A 533 -0.82 6.67 26.96
N THR A 534 -0.57 7.95 26.94
CA THR A 534 0.61 8.57 27.56
C THR A 534 0.23 9.89 28.24
N THR A 535 1.18 10.48 28.98
CA THR A 535 0.97 11.76 29.65
C THR A 535 1.98 12.75 29.09
N ASP A 536 1.50 13.92 28.63
CA ASP A 536 2.38 14.99 28.15
C ASP A 536 3.18 15.65 29.31
N MET A 537 4.13 16.50 28.95
CA MET A 537 4.93 17.24 29.95
C MET A 537 4.11 18.16 30.85
N THR A 538 2.84 18.46 30.51
CA THR A 538 1.93 19.28 31.31
C THR A 538 1.06 18.43 32.25
N GLY A 539 1.14 17.12 32.20
CA GLY A 539 0.32 16.19 32.99
C GLY A 539 -1.04 15.83 32.35
N LYS A 540 -1.26 16.20 31.08
CA LYS A 540 -2.49 15.86 30.35
C LYS A 540 -2.38 14.46 29.76
N ASN A 541 -3.41 13.64 29.95
CA ASN A 541 -3.49 12.32 29.35
C ASN A 541 -3.81 12.40 27.84
N ILE A 542 -3.06 11.66 27.03
CA ILE A 542 -3.18 11.55 25.57
C ILE A 542 -3.61 10.11 25.25
N ASN A 543 -4.67 9.97 24.47
CA ASN A 543 -5.14 8.68 23.98
C ASN A 543 -4.40 8.33 22.67
N LEU A 544 -3.81 7.13 22.60
CA LEU A 544 -3.06 6.58 21.47
C LEU A 544 -3.70 5.29 20.91
N GLU A 545 -4.93 4.94 21.31
CA GLU A 545 -5.62 3.71 20.90
C GLU A 545 -5.85 3.59 19.39
N HIS A 546 -5.70 4.68 18.64
CA HIS A 546 -5.79 4.66 17.19
C HIS A 546 -4.58 4.03 16.50
N PHE A 547 -3.46 3.84 17.20
CA PHE A 547 -2.33 3.08 16.71
C PHE A 547 -2.50 1.59 16.97
N THR A 548 -2.01 0.77 16.04
CA THR A 548 -1.99 -0.69 16.15
C THR A 548 -0.55 -1.17 16.21
N ASN A 549 -0.29 -2.22 16.98
CA ASN A 549 1.06 -2.81 17.03
C ASN A 549 1.43 -3.41 15.67
N ILE A 550 2.70 -3.28 15.30
CA ILE A 550 3.23 -3.69 14.00
C ILE A 550 4.34 -4.74 14.20
N ASP A 551 4.13 -5.93 13.67
CA ASP A 551 5.14 -6.98 13.66
C ASP A 551 6.08 -6.78 12.47
N ILE A 552 7.37 -6.58 12.73
CA ILE A 552 8.40 -6.34 11.73
C ILE A 552 9.28 -7.59 11.61
N ASP A 553 9.22 -8.26 10.48
CA ASP A 553 10.02 -9.46 10.19
C ASP A 553 11.36 -9.08 9.56
N PHE A 554 12.46 -9.60 10.11
CA PHE A 554 13.83 -9.36 9.69
C PHE A 554 14.45 -10.51 8.89
N ALA A 555 13.74 -11.59 8.68
CA ALA A 555 14.27 -12.82 8.09
C ALA A 555 14.88 -12.64 6.69
N THR A 556 14.47 -11.62 5.96
CA THR A 556 14.94 -11.35 4.59
C THR A 556 16.19 -10.47 4.52
N MET A 557 16.68 -9.96 5.66
CA MET A 557 17.90 -9.18 5.71
C MET A 557 19.16 -10.01 5.55
N SER A 558 20.23 -9.40 5.06
CA SER A 558 21.53 -10.05 4.92
C SER A 558 22.70 -9.09 5.26
N ASN A 559 23.82 -9.69 5.67
CA ASN A 559 25.07 -8.98 5.97
C ASN A 559 26.17 -9.43 5.02
N VAL A 560 26.16 -8.90 3.82
CA VAL A 560 27.13 -9.22 2.76
C VAL A 560 27.80 -7.97 2.23
N ASN A 561 28.96 -8.12 1.57
CA ASN A 561 29.65 -7.00 0.95
C ASN A 561 28.83 -6.45 -0.23
N ASN A 562 28.41 -5.21 -0.14
CA ASN A 562 27.68 -4.47 -1.17
C ASN A 562 28.40 -3.18 -1.60
N GLY A 563 29.73 -3.22 -1.57
CA GLY A 563 30.56 -2.08 -1.97
C GLY A 563 30.58 -0.93 -0.97
N LYS A 564 30.44 -1.23 0.31
CA LYS A 564 30.39 -0.28 1.44
C LYS A 564 29.10 0.56 1.47
N VAL A 565 28.00 0.05 0.93
CA VAL A 565 26.71 0.71 0.94
C VAL A 565 25.65 -0.25 1.48
N SER A 566 24.93 0.14 2.50
CA SER A 566 23.79 -0.62 3.03
C SER A 566 22.51 -0.19 2.33
N THR A 567 21.74 -1.19 1.89
CA THR A 567 20.42 -1.01 1.26
C THR A 567 19.26 -1.39 2.17
N ALA A 568 19.56 -1.73 3.42
CA ALA A 568 18.56 -2.12 4.41
C ALA A 568 17.48 -1.05 4.58
N ASN A 569 16.23 -1.46 4.51
CA ASN A 569 15.06 -0.63 4.76
C ASN A 569 13.91 -1.49 5.28
N MET A 570 12.86 -0.85 5.78
CA MET A 570 11.64 -1.52 6.22
C MET A 570 10.49 -1.17 5.29
N ASP A 571 9.66 -2.17 5.00
CA ASP A 571 8.48 -2.02 4.16
C ASP A 571 7.29 -2.72 4.85
N ASN A 572 6.09 -2.26 4.56
CA ASN A 572 4.86 -2.85 5.04
C ASN A 572 4.31 -3.93 4.11
N GLY A 573 5.16 -4.51 3.26
CA GLY A 573 4.85 -5.56 2.31
C GLY A 573 4.93 -5.10 0.85
N ASP A 574 5.12 -6.04 -0.05
CA ASP A 574 5.48 -5.82 -1.45
C ASP A 574 4.29 -5.66 -2.41
N GLY A 575 3.07 -5.51 -1.90
CA GLY A 575 1.89 -5.34 -2.75
C GLY A 575 1.37 -6.62 -3.42
N THR A 576 1.86 -7.81 -3.03
CA THR A 576 1.32 -9.09 -3.52
C THR A 576 -0.01 -9.45 -2.86
N GLU A 577 -0.70 -10.49 -3.35
CA GLU A 577 -2.04 -10.90 -2.92
C GLU A 577 -2.20 -11.15 -1.40
N ASN A 578 -1.08 -11.30 -0.67
CA ASN A 578 -1.05 -11.52 0.78
C ASN A 578 -0.79 -10.25 1.60
N ASN A 579 -1.14 -9.10 1.11
CA ASN A 579 -0.98 -7.79 1.79
C ASN A 579 -1.83 -7.60 3.06
N LEU A 580 -2.22 -8.67 3.71
CA LEU A 580 -2.87 -8.61 5.00
C LEU A 580 -1.93 -7.95 6.01
N GLY A 581 -2.32 -6.77 6.47
CA GLY A 581 -1.59 -6.04 7.49
C GLY A 581 -0.66 -4.92 6.97
N SER A 582 -0.60 -4.66 5.65
CA SER A 582 0.22 -3.57 5.11
C SER A 582 -0.28 -2.16 5.49
N GLY A 583 -1.57 -2.06 5.83
CA GLY A 583 -2.22 -0.79 6.14
C GLY A 583 -2.50 0.07 4.89
N ARG A 584 -3.56 0.86 4.94
CA ARG A 584 -3.98 1.69 3.80
C ARG A 584 -4.75 2.92 4.26
N LYS A 585 -4.65 4.00 3.49
CA LYS A 585 -5.56 5.14 3.62
C LYS A 585 -6.99 4.75 3.20
N PRO A 586 -8.02 5.51 3.60
CA PRO A 586 -9.34 5.35 3.00
C PRO A 586 -9.25 5.44 1.48
N GLY A 587 -9.93 4.54 0.77
CA GLY A 587 -9.89 4.47 -0.69
C GLY A 587 -11.17 4.99 -1.31
N GLU A 588 -11.07 5.65 -2.46
CA GLU A 588 -12.21 5.99 -3.33
C GLU A 588 -12.33 4.97 -4.46
N LEU A 589 -13.56 4.63 -4.83
CA LEU A 589 -13.84 3.67 -5.89
C LEU A 589 -13.34 4.20 -7.24
N ILE A 590 -12.42 3.45 -7.88
CA ILE A 590 -11.91 3.75 -9.23
C ILE A 590 -12.73 3.04 -10.30
N GLY A 591 -13.08 1.78 -10.06
CA GLY A 591 -13.77 0.96 -11.07
C GLY A 591 -14.37 -0.31 -10.48
N VAL A 592 -15.26 -0.91 -11.28
CA VAL A 592 -15.90 -2.19 -10.96
C VAL A 592 -15.72 -3.13 -12.15
N GLU A 593 -15.42 -4.37 -11.85
CA GLU A 593 -15.22 -5.44 -12.84
C GLU A 593 -16.08 -6.66 -12.47
N ILE A 594 -16.60 -7.33 -13.48
CA ILE A 594 -17.35 -8.59 -13.32
C ILE A 594 -16.48 -9.72 -13.85
N GLY A 595 -16.11 -10.63 -12.97
CA GLY A 595 -15.28 -11.78 -13.27
C GLY A 595 -16.01 -12.88 -14.05
N GLN A 596 -15.28 -13.85 -14.56
CA GLN A 596 -15.83 -15.00 -15.29
C GLN A 596 -16.73 -15.90 -14.42
N ASP A 597 -16.55 -15.87 -13.11
CA ASP A 597 -17.38 -16.54 -12.11
C ASP A 597 -18.59 -15.72 -11.68
N GLY A 598 -18.80 -14.55 -12.27
CA GLY A 598 -19.88 -13.64 -11.93
C GLY A 598 -19.65 -12.82 -10.66
N LYS A 599 -18.47 -12.89 -10.03
CA LYS A 599 -18.11 -12.03 -8.92
C LYS A 599 -17.90 -10.60 -9.38
N ILE A 600 -18.49 -9.69 -8.65
CA ILE A 600 -18.39 -8.25 -8.90
C ILE A 600 -17.33 -7.72 -7.95
N SER A 601 -16.20 -7.28 -8.47
CA SER A 601 -15.08 -6.74 -7.73
C SER A 601 -14.97 -5.23 -7.91
N ALA A 602 -14.79 -4.52 -6.83
CA ALA A 602 -14.49 -3.08 -6.82
C ALA A 602 -13.00 -2.86 -6.60
N SER A 603 -12.39 -1.98 -7.37
CA SER A 603 -11.01 -1.53 -7.20
C SER A 603 -11.00 -0.11 -6.69
N TYR A 604 -10.16 0.17 -5.67
CA TYR A 604 -10.04 1.46 -5.01
C TYR A 604 -8.67 2.09 -5.25
N ASP A 605 -8.58 3.42 -5.11
CA ASP A 605 -7.34 4.19 -5.32
C ASP A 605 -6.24 3.90 -4.29
N ASN A 606 -6.59 3.19 -3.22
CA ASN A 606 -5.65 2.70 -2.21
C ASN A 606 -5.10 1.30 -2.50
N GLY A 607 -5.36 0.77 -3.72
CA GLY A 607 -4.96 -0.58 -4.13
C GLY A 607 -5.78 -1.72 -3.54
N MET A 608 -6.83 -1.42 -2.77
CA MET A 608 -7.73 -2.43 -2.23
C MET A 608 -8.66 -2.94 -3.32
N THR A 609 -8.92 -4.25 -3.32
CA THR A 609 -9.94 -4.89 -4.12
C THR A 609 -10.96 -5.52 -3.18
N LYS A 610 -12.25 -5.20 -3.35
CA LYS A 610 -13.33 -5.73 -2.51
C LYS A 610 -14.35 -6.44 -3.40
N ILE A 611 -14.78 -7.63 -3.01
CA ILE A 611 -15.90 -8.31 -3.64
C ILE A 611 -17.19 -7.67 -3.13
N LEU A 612 -18.06 -7.23 -4.05
CA LEU A 612 -19.32 -6.56 -3.73
C LEU A 612 -20.52 -7.52 -3.75
N GLY A 613 -20.38 -8.64 -4.45
CA GLY A 613 -21.39 -9.67 -4.59
C GLY A 613 -21.06 -10.58 -5.76
N GLN A 614 -21.97 -11.52 -6.04
CA GLN A 614 -21.85 -12.44 -7.17
C GLN A 614 -23.20 -12.57 -7.88
N ILE A 615 -23.20 -12.48 -9.19
CA ILE A 615 -24.38 -12.73 -10.01
C ILE A 615 -24.70 -14.22 -9.96
N ALA A 616 -25.85 -14.58 -9.41
CA ALA A 616 -26.34 -15.95 -9.42
C ALA A 616 -27.10 -16.24 -10.72
N VAL A 617 -26.97 -17.47 -11.20
CA VAL A 617 -27.67 -17.93 -12.41
C VAL A 617 -28.67 -19.00 -12.06
N ALA A 618 -29.67 -19.14 -12.93
CA ALA A 618 -30.63 -20.24 -12.86
C ALA A 618 -30.41 -21.23 -14.03
N LYS A 619 -30.40 -22.51 -13.71
CA LYS A 619 -30.35 -23.60 -14.69
C LYS A 619 -31.64 -24.41 -14.61
N PHE A 620 -32.21 -24.75 -15.73
CA PHE A 620 -33.47 -25.50 -15.81
C PHE A 620 -33.25 -26.85 -16.48
N ALA A 621 -33.84 -27.88 -15.93
CA ALA A 621 -33.77 -29.23 -16.52
C ALA A 621 -34.33 -29.26 -17.94
N ASN A 622 -35.36 -28.43 -18.25
CA ASN A 622 -35.90 -28.24 -19.56
C ASN A 622 -36.06 -26.74 -19.85
N ALA A 623 -35.01 -26.10 -20.32
CA ALA A 623 -35.04 -24.68 -20.68
C ALA A 623 -36.08 -24.36 -21.78
N SER A 624 -36.35 -25.30 -22.70
CA SER A 624 -37.35 -25.13 -23.75
C SER A 624 -38.79 -25.04 -23.23
N GLY A 625 -39.00 -25.47 -21.97
CA GLY A 625 -40.28 -25.39 -21.29
C GLY A 625 -40.59 -24.02 -20.67
N LEU A 626 -39.63 -23.09 -20.66
CA LEU A 626 -39.85 -21.74 -20.18
C LEU A 626 -40.84 -20.97 -21.06
N ALA A 627 -41.74 -20.22 -20.44
CA ALA A 627 -42.69 -19.36 -21.14
C ALA A 627 -42.12 -17.96 -21.37
N LYS A 628 -42.24 -17.43 -22.58
CA LYS A 628 -41.86 -16.04 -22.89
C LYS A 628 -42.83 -15.05 -22.25
N ALA A 629 -42.28 -14.12 -21.45
CA ALA A 629 -43.05 -13.06 -20.76
C ALA A 629 -42.96 -11.69 -21.47
N GLY A 630 -42.28 -11.60 -22.63
CA GLY A 630 -41.96 -10.36 -23.31
C GLY A 630 -40.64 -9.76 -22.84
N ASN A 631 -40.10 -8.74 -23.53
CA ASN A 631 -38.87 -8.04 -23.20
C ASN A 631 -37.67 -8.98 -22.96
N ASN A 632 -37.57 -10.07 -23.71
CA ASN A 632 -36.55 -11.13 -23.54
C ASN A 632 -36.58 -11.84 -22.19
N LEU A 633 -37.69 -11.74 -21.46
CA LEU A 633 -37.89 -12.40 -20.18
C LEU A 633 -38.61 -13.75 -20.37
N TYR A 634 -38.27 -14.66 -19.51
CA TYR A 634 -38.87 -16.00 -19.41
C TYR A 634 -39.40 -16.21 -17.99
N SER A 635 -40.48 -16.92 -17.87
CA SER A 635 -41.04 -17.39 -16.61
C SER A 635 -40.96 -18.91 -16.52
N ALA A 636 -40.74 -19.42 -15.34
CA ALA A 636 -40.76 -20.85 -15.07
C ALA A 636 -42.18 -21.42 -15.28
N THR A 637 -42.26 -22.65 -15.76
CA THR A 637 -43.49 -23.39 -15.93
C THR A 637 -43.36 -24.78 -15.30
N MET A 638 -44.47 -25.48 -15.13
CA MET A 638 -44.44 -26.86 -14.64
C MET A 638 -43.58 -27.80 -15.49
N ASN A 639 -43.34 -27.48 -16.77
CA ASN A 639 -42.55 -28.31 -17.67
C ASN A 639 -41.07 -27.89 -17.76
N SER A 640 -40.69 -26.70 -17.27
CA SER A 640 -39.29 -26.25 -17.16
C SER A 640 -38.61 -26.72 -15.89
N GLY A 641 -39.38 -27.00 -14.85
CA GLY A 641 -38.94 -27.09 -13.45
C GLY A 641 -39.15 -25.76 -12.74
N GLU A 642 -39.28 -25.83 -11.42
CA GLU A 642 -39.42 -24.67 -10.58
C GLU A 642 -38.01 -24.12 -10.18
N PHE A 643 -37.92 -22.84 -9.93
CA PHE A 643 -36.73 -22.19 -9.39
C PHE A 643 -36.77 -22.26 -7.86
N ASP A 644 -35.74 -22.80 -7.24
CA ASP A 644 -35.63 -23.04 -5.79
C ASP A 644 -35.40 -21.77 -4.96
N GLY A 645 -35.08 -20.64 -5.58
CA GLY A 645 -34.78 -19.38 -4.92
C GLY A 645 -33.33 -19.21 -4.49
N VAL A 646 -32.46 -20.22 -4.67
CA VAL A 646 -31.06 -20.18 -4.27
C VAL A 646 -30.17 -19.70 -5.43
N GLY A 647 -30.40 -20.20 -6.62
CA GLY A 647 -29.54 -19.99 -7.78
C GLY A 647 -28.28 -20.88 -7.72
N GLN A 648 -27.44 -20.74 -8.73
CA GLN A 648 -26.21 -21.52 -8.88
C GLN A 648 -25.07 -20.61 -9.28
N ASP A 649 -23.83 -20.99 -8.90
CA ASP A 649 -22.62 -20.42 -9.46
C ASP A 649 -22.49 -20.90 -10.91
N ILE A 650 -22.19 -19.99 -11.82
CA ILE A 650 -22.05 -20.31 -13.24
C ILE A 650 -20.91 -21.30 -13.51
N THR A 651 -19.90 -21.31 -12.68
CA THR A 651 -18.71 -22.17 -12.81
C THR A 651 -18.85 -23.51 -12.11
N ALA A 652 -19.91 -23.72 -11.31
CA ALA A 652 -20.07 -24.91 -10.47
C ALA A 652 -20.01 -26.23 -11.24
N ASP A 653 -20.57 -26.27 -12.45
CA ASP A 653 -20.57 -27.45 -13.32
C ASP A 653 -19.39 -27.47 -14.33
N GLY A 654 -18.55 -26.42 -14.34
CA GLY A 654 -17.43 -26.27 -15.29
C GLY A 654 -17.86 -26.03 -16.75
N GLU A 655 -19.16 -25.76 -17.01
CA GLU A 655 -19.73 -25.64 -18.37
C GLU A 655 -20.08 -24.20 -18.75
N GLY A 656 -20.03 -23.24 -17.84
CA GLY A 656 -20.42 -21.87 -18.05
C GLY A 656 -19.42 -20.86 -17.57
N SER A 657 -19.44 -19.66 -18.16
CA SER A 657 -18.71 -18.49 -17.69
C SER A 657 -19.47 -17.21 -18.05
N MET A 658 -19.13 -16.12 -17.37
CA MET A 658 -19.59 -14.78 -17.72
C MET A 658 -18.46 -14.01 -18.42
N GLU A 659 -18.83 -13.20 -19.40
CA GLU A 659 -17.92 -12.27 -20.08
C GLU A 659 -18.47 -10.86 -19.91
N SER A 660 -17.72 -9.98 -19.26
CA SER A 660 -18.09 -8.57 -19.11
C SER A 660 -17.67 -7.75 -20.35
N GLY A 661 -18.35 -6.64 -20.60
CA GLY A 661 -18.13 -5.80 -21.78
C GLY A 661 -18.66 -6.40 -23.09
N VAL A 662 -19.50 -7.42 -22.99
CA VAL A 662 -20.01 -8.18 -24.14
C VAL A 662 -21.49 -8.47 -23.95
N LEU A 663 -22.27 -8.36 -25.03
CA LEU A 663 -23.67 -8.76 -25.07
C LEU A 663 -23.88 -9.95 -26.03
N GLU A 664 -24.82 -10.81 -25.68
CA GLU A 664 -25.25 -11.89 -26.56
C GLU A 664 -26.18 -11.34 -27.64
N MET A 665 -25.82 -11.51 -28.90
CA MET A 665 -26.65 -11.16 -30.01
C MET A 665 -27.76 -12.20 -30.24
N SER A 666 -28.76 -11.85 -31.06
CA SER A 666 -29.76 -12.81 -31.55
C SER A 666 -29.08 -14.01 -32.22
N ASN A 667 -29.59 -15.22 -31.97
CA ASN A 667 -29.13 -16.43 -32.64
C ASN A 667 -29.84 -16.69 -33.97
N VAL A 668 -30.51 -15.68 -34.57
CA VAL A 668 -31.20 -15.75 -35.85
C VAL A 668 -30.19 -15.75 -37.00
N ASP A 669 -30.29 -16.75 -37.85
CA ASP A 669 -29.58 -16.78 -39.14
C ASP A 669 -30.44 -16.15 -40.22
N LEU A 670 -30.18 -14.91 -40.58
CA LEU A 670 -30.90 -14.16 -41.59
C LEU A 670 -30.96 -14.88 -42.96
N ALA A 671 -29.87 -15.49 -43.40
CA ALA A 671 -29.79 -16.17 -44.68
C ALA A 671 -30.68 -17.41 -44.69
N GLY A 672 -30.67 -18.16 -43.60
CA GLY A 672 -31.55 -19.31 -43.36
C GLY A 672 -33.01 -18.87 -43.31
N GLU A 673 -33.35 -17.85 -42.55
CA GLU A 673 -34.72 -17.35 -42.42
C GLU A 673 -35.30 -16.82 -43.74
N PHE A 674 -34.51 -16.09 -44.54
CA PHE A 674 -34.95 -15.67 -45.89
C PHE A 674 -35.17 -16.85 -46.82
N THR A 675 -34.32 -17.87 -46.77
CA THR A 675 -34.49 -19.09 -47.55
C THR A 675 -35.78 -19.83 -47.16
N GLU A 676 -35.99 -19.95 -45.84
CA GLU A 676 -37.22 -20.54 -45.29
C GLU A 676 -38.47 -19.71 -45.62
N MET A 677 -38.38 -18.39 -45.63
CA MET A 677 -39.46 -17.50 -46.04
C MET A 677 -39.86 -17.76 -47.49
N ILE A 678 -38.86 -17.81 -48.41
CA ILE A 678 -39.12 -18.08 -49.85
C ILE A 678 -39.77 -19.44 -50.04
N THR A 679 -39.23 -20.45 -49.35
CA THR A 679 -39.83 -21.84 -49.47
C THR A 679 -41.26 -21.90 -48.90
N THR A 680 -41.49 -21.24 -47.74
CA THR A 680 -42.79 -21.15 -47.08
C THR A 680 -43.79 -20.37 -47.93
N GLN A 681 -43.32 -19.24 -48.53
CA GLN A 681 -44.15 -18.46 -49.48
C GLN A 681 -44.51 -19.25 -50.70
N ARG A 682 -43.61 -20.07 -51.30
CA ARG A 682 -43.88 -20.96 -52.40
C ARG A 682 -44.85 -22.06 -52.01
N GLY A 683 -44.73 -22.66 -50.83
CA GLY A 683 -45.65 -23.63 -50.26
C GLY A 683 -47.07 -23.05 -50.07
N PHE A 684 -47.12 -21.80 -49.53
CA PHE A 684 -48.41 -21.06 -49.45
C PHE A 684 -49.09 -20.86 -50.82
N GLN A 685 -48.30 -20.37 -51.82
CA GLN A 685 -48.79 -20.20 -53.20
C GLN A 685 -49.31 -21.52 -53.84
N ALA A 686 -48.54 -22.61 -53.58
CA ALA A 686 -48.98 -23.93 -54.10
C ALA A 686 -50.29 -24.40 -53.49
N ASN A 687 -50.43 -24.24 -52.13
CA ASN A 687 -51.69 -24.59 -51.45
C ASN A 687 -52.88 -23.70 -51.91
N SER A 688 -52.64 -22.39 -52.15
CA SER A 688 -53.61 -21.46 -52.69
C SER A 688 -54.05 -21.90 -54.07
N ARG A 689 -53.13 -22.33 -54.94
CA ARG A 689 -53.47 -22.85 -56.30
C ARG A 689 -54.29 -24.12 -56.23
N ILE A 690 -54.05 -25.01 -55.24
CA ILE A 690 -54.91 -26.21 -55.06
C ILE A 690 -56.34 -25.80 -54.78
N ILE A 691 -56.56 -24.75 -53.97
CA ILE A 691 -57.89 -24.24 -53.65
C ILE A 691 -58.56 -23.65 -54.89
N THR A 692 -57.88 -22.77 -55.64
CA THR A 692 -58.42 -22.14 -56.84
C THR A 692 -58.73 -23.19 -57.93
N THR A 693 -57.84 -24.16 -58.15
CA THR A 693 -58.08 -25.26 -59.09
C THR A 693 -59.26 -26.17 -58.66
N SER A 694 -59.33 -26.39 -57.30
CA SER A 694 -60.46 -27.17 -56.77
C SER A 694 -61.81 -26.43 -56.93
N ASP A 695 -61.80 -25.10 -56.79
CA ASP A 695 -62.93 -24.23 -56.95
C ASP A 695 -63.42 -24.23 -58.45
N THR A 696 -62.49 -24.00 -59.40
CA THR A 696 -62.82 -24.10 -60.84
C THR A 696 -63.38 -25.46 -61.22
N LEU A 697 -62.83 -26.55 -60.72
CA LEU A 697 -63.31 -27.88 -60.90
C LEU A 697 -64.72 -28.10 -60.30
N LEU A 698 -65.00 -27.46 -59.15
CA LEU A 698 -66.36 -27.49 -58.57
C LEU A 698 -67.33 -26.66 -59.37
N GLU A 699 -66.94 -25.51 -59.90
CA GLU A 699 -67.69 -24.68 -60.76
C GLU A 699 -68.06 -25.43 -62.10
N GLU A 700 -67.05 -26.05 -62.69
CA GLU A 700 -67.25 -26.93 -63.87
C GLU A 700 -68.22 -28.06 -63.58
N LEU A 701 -68.12 -28.75 -62.44
CA LEU A 701 -69.04 -29.80 -62.02
C LEU A 701 -70.46 -29.30 -61.80
N VAL A 702 -70.66 -28.10 -61.27
CA VAL A 702 -71.93 -27.47 -61.08
C VAL A 702 -72.55 -27.12 -62.49
N ASN A 703 -71.68 -26.61 -63.38
CA ASN A 703 -72.11 -26.31 -64.77
C ASN A 703 -72.43 -27.55 -65.57
N LEU A 704 -71.71 -28.68 -65.34
CA LEU A 704 -72.06 -29.98 -65.97
C LEU A 704 -73.38 -30.57 -65.50
N LYS A 705 -73.94 -30.12 -64.38
CA LYS A 705 -75.21 -30.59 -63.82
C LYS A 705 -76.40 -29.72 -64.29
N ARG A 706 -76.19 -28.67 -65.07
CA ARG A 706 -77.20 -27.88 -65.80
C ARG A 706 -77.26 -28.42 -67.18
#